data_c3e194d9425d560f66d09bb78810e81a
#
_entry.id   c3e194d9425d560f66d09bb78810e81a
#
_cell.length_a   1.000
_cell.length_b   1.000
_cell.length_c   1.000
_cell.angle_alpha   90.00
_cell.angle_beta   90.00
_cell.angle_gamma   90.00
#
_symmetry.space_group_name_H-M   'P 1'
#
loop_
_entity.id
_entity.type
_entity.pdbx_description
1 polymer ?
#
loop_
_entity_poly.entity_id
_entity_poly.type
_entity_poly.pdbx_seq_one_letter_code
_entity_poly.pdbx_strand_id
1 'polypeptide(L)'
;MLFTIVNINSQNVGALKGVVTSDNGEAIMGANVHIKKLSKGTTSDENGKFMLSKIAYATYIVEVSYLGYNTVSKKVEISNMVTTQNFVLKESSFMLEGVVITSQKREQKNKDVPIAITSYGTDFIENQGTFEYDALSEYVPGFQVQIQSVNNPGIVIRGITSDSGDSRVEPRVSIFQDGVSISKSRGSVVELYDIERVEVLKGPQGTLFGRGAQIGAMHIIQNKAKNETSGSLKLGYGNFNQFLATGHFNAPLVEDKLFFRAAAIYNKRDGFIENISGGDLNGKETLAFRTSFKYLLNNDTTLDFIANWQQDTPPGTSFKSGTFAPVGGDTNPNTFADLERGEELGLDRTVWGATAILKHSFNDIWDLTSTTAYREFDSNEAFDADGTVAPALFFSEISKGKQFSQEFRFNFDTDDKFRGFFGANFFYEDGSQNVPWEYDERSVAMLLLNSDFLVSNGVAILAPSLPNDPNVFGALAGAPLNSFNKETYTNFGENYSGDLFVDASYDVSEKLSVTMGLRATLEEINAGFQVIDSENPSVLGYLSGNFPNVLFASTNQEKIEANESFLSAVGRFAVNYDLNDNITLFGTTSRGRRPNVIRVTATETTVLSDEIVWSYEVGGKSLFFNNSLQFDANAYVYDYSNFQTTITKFENGVLTSVPEDSGNASSFGFELAMQYAFSKTSSFFANYGYIDASFDDKDSNGNDQILAGNTFRLTPKNSFSAGFNFNVDVNENLGYFFRPTYTYKSKVFFEETNLPNISQDAYGILNFKTGLVINKDYELTFFMNNALDKEYIIDAGNTGGAFGIPTFIAGAPRFFGVQLKASF
;
A
#
# COMPACT_ATOMS: atom_id res chain seq x y z
N MET A 1 -25.61 -25.51 50.70
CA MET A 1 -24.29 -26.07 50.43
C MET A 1 -24.47 -27.11 49.34
N LEU A 2 -24.41 -26.66 48.08
CA LEU A 2 -24.54 -27.56 46.91
C LEU A 2 -23.14 -27.84 46.39
N PHE A 3 -22.70 -29.08 46.52
CA PHE A 3 -21.47 -29.57 45.90
C PHE A 3 -21.76 -29.89 44.42
N THR A 4 -21.30 -29.07 43.51
CA THR A 4 -21.19 -29.43 42.09
C THR A 4 -19.98 -30.34 41.92
N ILE A 5 -20.25 -31.58 41.57
CA ILE A 5 -19.23 -32.55 41.17
C ILE A 5 -18.77 -32.16 39.76
N VAL A 6 -17.58 -31.58 39.63
CA VAL A 6 -16.93 -31.40 38.33
C VAL A 6 -16.40 -32.79 37.92
N ASN A 7 -17.02 -33.38 36.90
CA ASN A 7 -16.48 -34.55 36.22
C ASN A 7 -15.22 -34.13 35.49
N ILE A 8 -14.03 -34.40 36.03
CA ILE A 8 -12.76 -34.32 35.33
C ILE A 8 -12.72 -35.52 34.39
N ASN A 9 -13.12 -35.31 33.14
CA ASN A 9 -12.83 -36.27 32.08
C ASN A 9 -11.31 -36.26 31.86
N SER A 10 -10.61 -37.31 32.35
CA SER A 10 -9.23 -37.58 31.97
C SER A 10 -9.20 -37.83 30.45
N GLN A 11 -8.80 -36.85 29.68
CA GLN A 11 -8.54 -37.07 28.27
C GLN A 11 -7.41 -38.09 28.14
N ASN A 12 -7.66 -39.18 27.42
CA ASN A 12 -6.61 -40.12 27.05
C ASN A 12 -5.58 -39.40 26.15
N VAL A 13 -4.41 -39.16 26.66
CA VAL A 13 -3.31 -38.52 25.96
C VAL A 13 -2.20 -39.49 25.66
N GLY A 14 -1.60 -39.36 24.47
CA GLY A 14 -0.46 -40.13 24.02
C GLY A 14 0.71 -39.25 23.62
N ALA A 15 1.74 -39.87 23.09
CA ALA A 15 2.88 -39.21 22.48
C ALA A 15 3.10 -39.76 21.07
N LEU A 16 3.45 -38.88 20.13
CA LEU A 16 3.97 -39.23 18.83
C LEU A 16 5.49 -39.14 18.83
N LYS A 17 6.18 -40.22 18.47
CA LYS A 17 7.63 -40.24 18.27
C LYS A 17 8.00 -40.85 16.94
N GLY A 18 9.18 -40.58 16.45
CA GLY A 18 9.68 -41.16 15.21
C GLY A 18 11.08 -40.67 14.88
N VAL A 19 11.49 -40.97 13.66
CA VAL A 19 12.75 -40.50 13.07
C VAL A 19 12.44 -39.83 11.75
N VAL A 20 13.07 -38.69 11.50
CA VAL A 20 13.06 -38.00 10.22
C VAL A 20 14.38 -38.30 9.50
N THR A 21 14.31 -38.85 8.30
CA THR A 21 15.46 -39.17 7.46
C THR A 21 15.30 -38.60 6.05
N SER A 22 16.41 -38.41 5.35
CA SER A 22 16.41 -38.16 3.92
C SER A 22 16.03 -39.45 3.16
N ASP A 23 15.78 -39.34 1.89
CA ASP A 23 15.57 -40.50 0.98
C ASP A 23 16.83 -41.36 0.83
N ASN A 24 18.02 -40.83 1.08
CA ASN A 24 19.27 -41.55 1.18
C ASN A 24 19.47 -42.26 2.53
N GLY A 25 18.55 -42.08 3.47
CA GLY A 25 18.56 -42.69 4.82
C GLY A 25 19.38 -41.93 5.86
N GLU A 26 19.89 -40.74 5.56
CA GLU A 26 20.60 -39.88 6.51
C GLU A 26 19.65 -39.23 7.50
N ALA A 27 20.02 -39.15 8.77
CA ALA A 27 19.23 -38.49 9.81
C ALA A 27 19.17 -36.97 9.56
N ILE A 28 17.96 -36.38 9.57
CA ILE A 28 17.79 -34.92 9.42
C ILE A 28 17.61 -34.31 10.79
N MET A 29 18.61 -33.55 11.26
CA MET A 29 18.56 -32.75 12.49
C MET A 29 17.81 -31.43 12.23
N GLY A 30 16.97 -31.01 13.19
CA GLY A 30 16.25 -29.73 13.10
C GLY A 30 15.02 -29.75 12.21
N ALA A 31 14.57 -30.91 11.67
CA ALA A 31 13.32 -30.99 10.94
C ALA A 31 12.14 -30.67 11.85
N ASN A 32 11.31 -29.72 11.44
CA ASN A 32 10.11 -29.32 12.16
C ASN A 32 9.00 -30.34 11.95
N VAL A 33 8.49 -30.89 13.05
CA VAL A 33 7.35 -31.83 13.06
C VAL A 33 6.17 -31.15 13.72
N HIS A 34 5.13 -30.87 12.98
CA HIS A 34 4.04 -30.03 13.40
C HIS A 34 2.67 -30.68 13.19
N ILE A 35 1.75 -30.49 14.15
CA ILE A 35 0.35 -30.85 14.05
C ILE A 35 -0.48 -29.57 14.02
N LYS A 36 -0.83 -29.08 12.82
CA LYS A 36 -1.55 -27.79 12.63
C LYS A 36 -2.78 -27.66 13.51
N LYS A 37 -3.60 -28.71 13.57
CA LYS A 37 -4.84 -28.72 14.38
C LYS A 37 -4.62 -28.48 15.87
N LEU A 38 -3.44 -28.79 16.42
CA LEU A 38 -3.12 -28.62 17.83
C LEU A 38 -2.18 -27.44 18.07
N SER A 39 -1.73 -26.75 17.05
CA SER A 39 -0.63 -25.75 17.09
C SER A 39 0.60 -26.27 17.88
N LYS A 40 0.84 -27.57 17.80
CA LYS A 40 1.95 -28.24 18.48
C LYS A 40 3.01 -28.71 17.52
N GLY A 41 4.26 -28.40 17.83
CA GLY A 41 5.40 -28.85 17.06
C GLY A 41 6.58 -29.23 17.94
N THR A 42 7.55 -29.85 17.31
CA THR A 42 8.88 -30.18 17.87
C THR A 42 9.88 -30.27 16.74
N THR A 43 11.17 -30.24 17.05
CA THR A 43 12.23 -30.45 16.08
C THR A 43 12.91 -31.79 16.30
N SER A 44 13.46 -32.40 15.23
CA SER A 44 14.27 -33.60 15.34
C SER A 44 15.67 -33.29 15.90
N ASP A 45 16.21 -34.23 16.64
CA ASP A 45 17.58 -34.18 17.22
C ASP A 45 18.68 -34.57 16.19
N GLU A 46 19.94 -34.62 16.63
CA GLU A 46 21.10 -35.00 15.80
C GLU A 46 20.99 -36.37 15.14
N ASN A 47 20.16 -37.26 15.66
CA ASN A 47 19.88 -38.60 15.15
C ASN A 47 18.56 -38.64 14.36
N GLY A 48 17.96 -37.47 14.03
CA GLY A 48 16.69 -37.34 13.35
C GLY A 48 15.49 -37.69 14.24
N LYS A 49 15.64 -37.97 15.54
CA LYS A 49 14.55 -38.39 16.41
C LYS A 49 13.75 -37.21 16.88
N PHE A 50 12.42 -37.38 16.93
CA PHE A 50 11.51 -36.39 17.50
C PHE A 50 10.51 -37.03 18.46
N MET A 51 9.93 -36.21 19.36
CA MET A 51 8.86 -36.62 20.25
C MET A 51 7.90 -35.44 20.56
N LEU A 52 6.63 -35.64 20.24
CA LEU A 52 5.53 -34.76 20.62
C LEU A 52 4.71 -35.46 21.71
N SER A 53 4.58 -34.88 22.88
CA SER A 53 3.89 -35.47 24.04
C SER A 53 2.57 -34.74 24.34
N LYS A 54 1.71 -35.38 25.15
CA LYS A 54 0.40 -34.82 25.57
C LYS A 54 -0.52 -34.49 24.40
N ILE A 55 -0.66 -35.44 23.45
CA ILE A 55 -1.59 -35.35 22.30
C ILE A 55 -2.83 -36.16 22.64
N ALA A 56 -4.03 -35.56 22.55
CA ALA A 56 -5.27 -36.28 22.74
C ALA A 56 -5.43 -37.41 21.71
N TYR A 57 -6.09 -38.50 22.07
CA TYR A 57 -6.33 -39.62 21.14
C TYR A 57 -7.28 -39.17 20.03
N ALA A 58 -6.77 -39.10 18.83
CA ALA A 58 -7.50 -38.80 17.59
C ALA A 58 -6.59 -39.04 16.38
N THR A 59 -7.13 -38.86 15.20
CA THR A 59 -6.35 -38.85 13.96
C THR A 59 -5.98 -37.41 13.60
N TYR A 60 -4.70 -37.19 13.35
CA TYR A 60 -4.13 -35.88 13.01
C TYR A 60 -3.37 -35.92 11.69
N ILE A 61 -3.32 -34.78 11.00
CA ILE A 61 -2.37 -34.55 9.93
C ILE A 61 -1.08 -34.03 10.59
N VAL A 62 -0.03 -34.82 10.48
CA VAL A 62 1.31 -34.48 10.94
C VAL A 62 2.11 -34.00 9.73
N GLU A 63 2.59 -32.78 9.80
CA GLU A 63 3.42 -32.16 8.77
C GLU A 63 4.86 -32.13 9.23
N VAL A 64 5.77 -32.57 8.36
CA VAL A 64 7.21 -32.55 8.63
C VAL A 64 7.91 -31.77 7.54
N SER A 65 8.61 -30.71 7.93
CA SER A 65 9.32 -29.82 7.01
C SER A 65 10.77 -29.63 7.46
N TYR A 66 11.65 -29.41 6.51
CA TYR A 66 13.05 -29.06 6.73
C TYR A 66 13.59 -28.27 5.56
N LEU A 67 14.48 -27.32 5.83
CA LEU A 67 15.04 -26.47 4.78
C LEU A 67 15.78 -27.34 3.73
N GLY A 68 15.43 -27.17 2.46
CA GLY A 68 15.98 -27.94 1.37
C GLY A 68 15.31 -29.30 1.13
N TYR A 69 14.20 -29.60 1.80
CA TYR A 69 13.44 -30.84 1.62
C TYR A 69 11.96 -30.57 1.37
N ASN A 70 11.31 -31.47 0.63
CA ASN A 70 9.87 -31.42 0.43
C ASN A 70 9.12 -31.69 1.72
N THR A 71 8.19 -30.84 2.07
CA THR A 71 7.29 -31.04 3.21
C THR A 71 6.45 -32.29 3.01
N VAL A 72 6.43 -33.16 4.01
CA VAL A 72 5.64 -34.39 4.02
C VAL A 72 4.49 -34.25 5.01
N SER A 73 3.26 -34.37 4.52
CA SER A 73 2.05 -34.42 5.35
C SER A 73 1.51 -35.83 5.39
N LYS A 74 1.24 -36.35 6.58
CA LYS A 74 0.73 -37.72 6.76
C LYS A 74 -0.36 -37.78 7.82
N LYS A 75 -1.42 -38.49 7.53
CA LYS A 75 -2.51 -38.76 8.47
C LYS A 75 -2.02 -39.83 9.47
N VAL A 76 -1.98 -39.50 10.76
CA VAL A 76 -1.46 -40.36 11.86
C VAL A 76 -2.53 -40.49 12.91
N GLU A 77 -2.90 -41.71 13.25
CA GLU A 77 -3.85 -42.02 14.34
C GLU A 77 -3.07 -42.17 15.66
N ILE A 78 -3.39 -41.33 16.64
CA ILE A 78 -2.88 -41.41 18.00
C ILE A 78 -3.94 -42.14 18.84
N SER A 79 -3.77 -43.43 19.05
CA SER A 79 -4.73 -44.29 19.80
C SER A 79 -4.08 -45.02 20.97
N ASN A 80 -2.75 -44.81 21.21
CA ASN A 80 -1.97 -45.45 22.27
C ASN A 80 -1.12 -44.45 23.02
N MET A 81 -0.63 -44.84 24.22
CA MET A 81 0.28 -44.00 25.03
C MET A 81 1.51 -43.53 24.25
N VAL A 82 1.99 -44.30 23.29
CA VAL A 82 3.07 -43.93 22.36
C VAL A 82 2.77 -44.46 20.98
N THR A 83 2.63 -43.57 20.03
CA THR A 83 2.51 -43.88 18.57
C THR A 83 3.87 -43.60 17.94
N THR A 84 4.36 -44.51 17.10
CA THR A 84 5.63 -44.32 16.37
C THR A 84 5.35 -44.16 14.89
N GLN A 85 5.79 -43.02 14.32
CA GLN A 85 5.69 -42.75 12.88
C GLN A 85 7.00 -42.14 12.40
N ASN A 86 7.64 -42.78 11.42
CA ASN A 86 8.82 -42.24 10.75
C ASN A 86 8.42 -41.46 9.49
N PHE A 87 9.24 -40.45 9.17
CA PHE A 87 9.07 -39.62 7.99
C PHE A 87 10.37 -39.67 7.17
N VAL A 88 10.22 -39.82 5.86
CA VAL A 88 11.31 -39.73 4.90
C VAL A 88 11.04 -38.46 4.10
N LEU A 89 11.93 -37.50 4.21
CA LEU A 89 11.91 -36.29 3.41
C LEU A 89 12.74 -36.52 2.14
N LYS A 90 12.21 -36.14 1.02
CA LYS A 90 12.98 -36.10 -0.24
C LYS A 90 13.61 -34.73 -0.37
N GLU A 91 14.88 -34.68 -0.78
CA GLU A 91 15.47 -33.39 -1.10
C GLU A 91 14.59 -32.63 -2.08
N SER A 92 14.36 -31.38 -1.74
CA SER A 92 13.63 -30.48 -2.63
C SER A 92 14.50 -30.25 -3.88
N SER A 93 14.08 -30.79 -5.01
CA SER A 93 14.65 -30.38 -6.28
C SER A 93 14.15 -28.97 -6.57
N PHE A 94 15.00 -27.92 -6.36
CA PHE A 94 14.82 -26.53 -6.82
C PHE A 94 13.35 -26.05 -6.92
N MET A 95 12.54 -26.20 -5.85
CA MET A 95 11.15 -25.77 -5.91
C MET A 95 11.05 -24.33 -5.45
N LEU A 96 10.39 -23.50 -6.25
CA LEU A 96 9.81 -22.26 -5.75
C LEU A 96 8.78 -22.68 -4.70
N GLU A 97 8.95 -22.26 -3.43
CA GLU A 97 7.96 -22.51 -2.40
C GLU A 97 6.64 -21.93 -2.88
N GLY A 98 5.61 -22.75 -2.92
CA GLY A 98 4.27 -22.29 -3.31
C GLY A 98 3.81 -21.26 -2.28
N VAL A 99 3.82 -19.98 -2.63
CA VAL A 99 3.42 -18.89 -1.74
C VAL A 99 1.97 -19.13 -1.31
N VAL A 100 1.76 -19.29 -0.01
CA VAL A 100 0.42 -19.38 0.59
C VAL A 100 -0.17 -17.97 0.61
N ILE A 101 -1.35 -17.82 0.04
CA ILE A 101 -2.08 -16.58 -0.06
C ILE A 101 -3.22 -16.58 0.94
N THR A 102 -3.42 -15.48 1.63
CA THR A 102 -4.53 -15.31 2.58
C THR A 102 -5.50 -14.19 2.21
N SER A 103 -5.22 -13.48 1.14
CA SER A 103 -6.03 -12.34 0.69
C SER A 103 -7.44 -12.73 0.21
N GLN A 104 -7.72 -14.01 -0.03
CA GLN A 104 -9.10 -14.50 -0.20
C GLN A 104 -9.79 -14.88 1.13
N LYS A 105 -9.29 -14.32 2.26
CA LYS A 105 -9.80 -14.62 3.61
C LYS A 105 -9.66 -16.10 4.01
N ARG A 106 -8.93 -16.90 3.22
CA ARG A 106 -8.60 -18.32 3.40
C ARG A 106 -7.16 -18.57 2.98
N GLU A 107 -6.49 -19.53 3.61
CA GLU A 107 -5.17 -20.00 3.14
C GLU A 107 -5.33 -20.82 1.86
N GLN A 108 -4.72 -20.37 0.77
CA GLN A 108 -4.78 -21.04 -0.53
C GLN A 108 -3.41 -20.98 -1.22
N LYS A 109 -3.12 -21.94 -2.10
CA LYS A 109 -1.96 -21.81 -2.97
C LYS A 109 -2.23 -20.77 -4.06
N ASN A 110 -1.22 -20.06 -4.51
CA ASN A 110 -1.38 -19.02 -5.54
C ASN A 110 -2.11 -19.56 -6.79
N LYS A 111 -1.81 -20.79 -7.23
CA LYS A 111 -2.43 -21.38 -8.41
C LYS A 111 -3.95 -21.56 -8.30
N ASP A 112 -4.47 -21.74 -7.08
CA ASP A 112 -5.89 -22.03 -6.82
C ASP A 112 -6.74 -20.77 -6.70
N VAL A 113 -6.11 -19.60 -6.71
CA VAL A 113 -6.76 -18.29 -6.56
C VAL A 113 -7.21 -17.75 -7.92
N PRO A 114 -8.53 -17.56 -8.17
CA PRO A 114 -9.07 -17.18 -9.48
C PRO A 114 -9.01 -15.68 -9.79
N ILE A 115 -7.91 -15.01 -9.45
CA ILE A 115 -7.63 -13.61 -9.78
C ILE A 115 -6.14 -13.41 -10.04
N ALA A 116 -5.80 -12.33 -10.73
CA ALA A 116 -4.42 -11.89 -10.82
C ALA A 116 -3.95 -11.39 -9.44
N ILE A 117 -2.92 -12.03 -8.91
CA ILE A 117 -2.31 -11.69 -7.63
C ILE A 117 -0.79 -11.84 -7.74
N THR A 118 -0.08 -10.87 -7.17
CA THR A 118 1.37 -10.94 -7.01
C THR A 118 1.67 -10.96 -5.51
N SER A 119 2.46 -11.91 -5.06
CA SER A 119 2.85 -12.01 -3.65
C SER A 119 4.35 -12.14 -3.51
N TYR A 120 4.93 -11.32 -2.62
CA TYR A 120 6.34 -11.34 -2.28
C TYR A 120 6.51 -11.55 -0.77
N GLY A 121 7.21 -12.62 -0.42
CA GLY A 121 7.56 -12.94 0.98
C GLY A 121 8.77 -12.16 1.48
N THR A 122 9.09 -12.36 2.78
CA THR A 122 10.21 -11.73 3.49
C THR A 122 11.52 -11.81 2.69
N ASP A 123 11.86 -12.98 2.16
CA ASP A 123 13.12 -13.20 1.44
C ASP A 123 13.24 -12.34 0.18
N PHE A 124 12.17 -12.20 -0.60
CA PHE A 124 12.18 -11.33 -1.77
C PHE A 124 12.35 -9.87 -1.35
N ILE A 125 11.56 -9.40 -0.37
CA ILE A 125 11.58 -8.02 0.15
C ILE A 125 12.98 -7.68 0.68
N GLU A 126 13.58 -8.55 1.49
CA GLU A 126 14.92 -8.34 2.04
C GLU A 126 16.02 -8.45 0.98
N ASN A 127 15.95 -9.43 0.07
CA ASN A 127 16.93 -9.64 -0.98
C ASN A 127 16.97 -8.47 -1.96
N GLN A 128 15.81 -7.92 -2.34
CA GLN A 128 15.73 -6.73 -3.17
C GLN A 128 15.99 -5.45 -2.37
N GLY A 129 15.85 -5.48 -1.02
CA GLY A 129 15.99 -4.33 -0.12
C GLY A 129 14.90 -3.30 -0.34
N THR A 130 13.72 -3.80 -0.64
CA THR A 130 12.51 -3.00 -0.78
C THR A 130 11.96 -2.70 0.60
N PHE A 131 12.43 -1.62 1.20
CA PHE A 131 11.97 -1.21 2.54
C PHE A 131 10.72 -0.33 2.49
N GLU A 132 10.19 -0.05 1.29
CA GLU A 132 9.04 0.83 1.04
C GLU A 132 8.17 0.30 -0.10
N TYR A 133 6.95 0.80 -0.17
CA TYR A 133 5.94 0.39 -1.16
C TYR A 133 6.36 0.70 -2.60
N ASP A 134 6.93 1.88 -2.84
CA ASP A 134 7.35 2.33 -4.17
C ASP A 134 8.40 1.39 -4.75
N ALA A 135 9.43 1.07 -3.95
CA ALA A 135 10.47 0.14 -4.36
C ALA A 135 9.91 -1.27 -4.65
N LEU A 136 8.89 -1.73 -3.89
CA LEU A 136 8.22 -3.00 -4.15
C LEU A 136 7.39 -2.93 -5.43
N SER A 137 6.75 -1.80 -5.70
CA SER A 137 5.87 -1.62 -6.85
C SER A 137 6.59 -1.78 -8.19
N GLU A 138 7.89 -1.50 -8.24
CA GLU A 138 8.74 -1.68 -9.41
C GLU A 138 8.76 -3.13 -9.93
N TYR A 139 8.47 -4.11 -9.07
CA TYR A 139 8.49 -5.54 -9.39
C TYR A 139 7.11 -6.14 -9.65
N VAL A 140 6.03 -5.38 -9.52
CA VAL A 140 4.66 -5.86 -9.69
C VAL A 140 4.08 -5.32 -11.01
N PRO A 141 3.80 -6.16 -12.02
CA PRO A 141 3.22 -5.70 -13.28
C PRO A 141 1.85 -5.06 -13.05
N GLY A 142 1.59 -3.92 -13.69
CA GLY A 142 0.31 -3.20 -13.58
C GLY A 142 0.07 -2.53 -12.21
N PHE A 143 1.08 -2.43 -11.36
CA PHE A 143 1.05 -1.75 -10.07
C PHE A 143 2.17 -0.72 -9.98
N GLN A 144 1.87 0.44 -9.44
CA GLN A 144 2.84 1.49 -9.20
C GLN A 144 2.47 2.23 -7.92
N VAL A 145 3.48 2.59 -7.13
CA VAL A 145 3.34 3.52 -6.01
C VAL A 145 4.23 4.71 -6.28
N GLN A 146 3.68 5.90 -6.14
CA GLN A 146 4.39 7.16 -6.22
C GLN A 146 4.39 7.79 -4.84
N ILE A 147 5.55 8.04 -4.29
CA ILE A 147 5.73 8.71 -3.00
C ILE A 147 6.34 10.08 -3.25
N GLN A 148 5.50 11.09 -3.53
CA GLN A 148 5.94 12.48 -3.46
C GLN A 148 6.09 12.93 -2.00
N SER A 149 5.22 12.42 -1.13
CA SER A 149 5.26 12.55 0.32
C SER A 149 4.74 11.27 0.95
N VAL A 150 5.34 10.84 2.07
CA VAL A 150 4.84 9.69 2.84
C VAL A 150 3.47 9.95 3.46
N ASN A 151 3.06 11.21 3.53
CA ASN A 151 1.75 11.63 4.00
C ASN A 151 0.62 11.18 3.06
N ASN A 152 0.84 11.25 1.74
CA ASN A 152 -0.17 10.91 0.75
C ASN A 152 0.42 10.08 -0.41
N PRO A 153 0.80 8.82 -0.19
CA PRO A 153 1.31 7.96 -1.26
C PRO A 153 0.23 7.75 -2.34
N GLY A 154 0.58 8.00 -3.58
CA GLY A 154 -0.25 7.71 -4.75
C GLY A 154 -0.12 6.23 -5.13
N ILE A 155 -1.24 5.48 -5.08
CA ILE A 155 -1.27 4.06 -5.45
C ILE A 155 -2.01 3.91 -6.77
N VAL A 156 -1.38 3.22 -7.72
CA VAL A 156 -1.93 3.00 -9.06
C VAL A 156 -2.02 1.51 -9.32
N ILE A 157 -3.21 0.99 -9.61
CA ILE A 157 -3.41 -0.37 -10.09
C ILE A 157 -4.08 -0.31 -11.46
N ARG A 158 -3.42 -0.92 -12.46
CA ARG A 158 -3.95 -1.01 -13.84
C ARG A 158 -4.42 0.34 -14.37
N GLY A 159 -3.62 1.38 -14.11
CA GLY A 159 -3.85 2.75 -14.57
C GLY A 159 -4.73 3.61 -13.68
N ILE A 160 -5.42 3.04 -12.70
CA ILE A 160 -6.28 3.81 -11.83
C ILE A 160 -5.53 4.28 -10.59
N THR A 161 -5.49 5.59 -10.43
CA THR A 161 -4.78 6.28 -9.34
C THR A 161 -5.69 6.48 -8.14
N SER A 162 -5.10 6.30 -6.95
CA SER A 162 -5.72 6.55 -5.65
C SER A 162 -4.75 7.39 -4.81
N ASP A 163 -4.93 8.71 -4.81
CA ASP A 163 -4.04 9.69 -4.15
C ASP A 163 -4.79 10.92 -3.60
N SER A 164 -6.11 10.85 -3.49
CA SER A 164 -6.90 11.96 -2.95
C SER A 164 -6.59 12.19 -1.47
N GLY A 165 -6.25 13.43 -1.12
CA GLY A 165 -6.06 13.87 0.25
C GLY A 165 -7.35 14.35 0.94
N ASP A 166 -8.45 14.51 0.22
CA ASP A 166 -9.72 14.99 0.76
C ASP A 166 -10.32 13.98 1.75
N SER A 167 -10.61 14.43 2.97
CA SER A 167 -11.18 13.59 4.03
C SER A 167 -12.58 13.03 3.70
N ARG A 168 -13.29 13.64 2.74
CA ARG A 168 -14.63 13.21 2.29
C ARG A 168 -14.60 12.08 1.27
N VAL A 169 -13.42 11.78 0.71
CA VAL A 169 -13.27 10.89 -0.44
C VAL A 169 -12.62 9.58 -0.02
N GLU A 170 -13.16 8.45 -0.51
CA GLU A 170 -12.58 7.12 -0.34
C GLU A 170 -11.52 6.80 -1.40
N PRO A 171 -10.48 6.02 -1.06
CA PRO A 171 -9.52 5.55 -2.05
C PRO A 171 -10.16 4.51 -3.00
N ARG A 172 -9.62 4.38 -4.21
CA ARG A 172 -9.96 3.33 -5.17
C ARG A 172 -9.20 2.04 -4.94
N VAL A 173 -8.00 2.17 -4.41
CA VAL A 173 -7.13 1.06 -3.99
C VAL A 173 -6.94 1.17 -2.50
N SER A 174 -7.30 0.14 -1.77
CA SER A 174 -7.10 0.12 -0.33
C SER A 174 -5.84 -0.63 0.05
N ILE A 175 -5.17 -0.10 1.08
CA ILE A 175 -4.12 -0.79 1.81
C ILE A 175 -4.78 -1.56 2.95
N PHE A 176 -4.44 -2.82 3.07
CA PHE A 176 -4.83 -3.66 4.19
C PHE A 176 -3.61 -4.07 4.99
N GLN A 177 -3.73 -4.01 6.30
CA GLN A 177 -2.70 -4.49 7.22
C GLN A 177 -3.32 -5.55 8.13
N ASP A 178 -2.82 -6.79 8.02
CA ASP A 178 -3.37 -7.96 8.75
C ASP A 178 -4.89 -8.15 8.59
N GLY A 179 -5.42 -7.82 7.43
CA GLY A 179 -6.83 -7.94 7.10
C GLY A 179 -7.70 -6.73 7.45
N VAL A 180 -7.12 -5.69 8.05
CA VAL A 180 -7.79 -4.43 8.41
C VAL A 180 -7.57 -3.38 7.31
N SER A 181 -8.64 -2.79 6.82
CA SER A 181 -8.57 -1.68 5.85
C SER A 181 -7.99 -0.42 6.48
N ILE A 182 -7.13 0.27 5.75
CA ILE A 182 -6.67 1.62 6.05
C ILE A 182 -7.40 2.55 5.07
N SER A 183 -8.42 3.23 5.57
CA SER A 183 -9.35 4.00 4.74
C SER A 183 -8.76 5.29 4.16
N LYS A 184 -7.80 5.89 4.84
CA LYS A 184 -7.11 7.10 4.36
C LYS A 184 -5.62 6.81 4.17
N SER A 185 -5.07 7.20 3.03
CA SER A 185 -3.65 7.03 2.69
C SER A 185 -2.71 7.55 3.77
N ARG A 186 -3.06 8.66 4.42
CA ARG A 186 -2.31 9.27 5.53
C ARG A 186 -2.18 8.40 6.77
N GLY A 187 -3.10 7.46 6.98
CA GLY A 187 -3.02 6.46 8.04
C GLY A 187 -2.17 5.24 7.68
N SER A 188 -1.58 5.18 6.49
CA SER A 188 -0.76 4.04 6.06
C SER A 188 0.69 4.17 6.56
N VAL A 189 1.34 3.03 6.75
CA VAL A 189 2.77 2.90 7.06
C VAL A 189 3.45 2.41 5.81
N VAL A 190 4.30 3.25 5.21
CA VAL A 190 4.94 2.93 3.92
C VAL A 190 6.16 2.00 4.06
N GLU A 191 6.75 1.92 5.24
CA GLU A 191 7.92 1.08 5.51
C GLU A 191 7.55 -0.39 5.64
N LEU A 192 8.28 -1.22 4.89
CA LEU A 192 8.17 -2.68 4.89
C LEU A 192 9.23 -3.31 5.79
N TYR A 193 9.09 -3.18 7.11
CA TYR A 193 10.00 -3.82 8.08
C TYR A 193 9.29 -4.94 8.82
N ASP A 194 10.00 -6.04 9.03
CA ASP A 194 9.50 -7.24 9.71
C ASP A 194 8.15 -7.72 9.13
N ILE A 195 8.08 -7.83 7.82
CA ILE A 195 6.91 -8.24 7.05
C ILE A 195 7.02 -9.72 6.69
N GLU A 196 5.94 -10.47 6.87
CA GLU A 196 5.85 -11.86 6.42
C GLU A 196 5.73 -11.92 4.89
N ARG A 197 4.83 -11.09 4.33
CA ARG A 197 4.64 -10.94 2.89
C ARG A 197 3.76 -9.74 2.55
N VAL A 198 3.82 -9.33 1.30
CA VAL A 198 2.90 -8.36 0.69
C VAL A 198 2.18 -9.06 -0.46
N GLU A 199 0.86 -8.95 -0.50
CA GLU A 199 0.00 -9.48 -1.55
C GLU A 199 -0.67 -8.30 -2.28
N VAL A 200 -0.47 -8.18 -3.58
CA VAL A 200 -1.12 -7.18 -4.45
C VAL A 200 -2.18 -7.88 -5.28
N LEU A 201 -3.44 -7.61 -4.96
CA LEU A 201 -4.60 -8.14 -5.65
C LEU A 201 -5.06 -7.13 -6.68
N LYS A 202 -5.22 -7.58 -7.91
CA LYS A 202 -5.61 -6.74 -9.03
C LYS A 202 -7.06 -7.06 -9.44
N GLY A 203 -7.78 -6.05 -9.90
CA GLY A 203 -9.21 -6.13 -10.14
C GLY A 203 -10.06 -5.92 -8.88
N PRO A 204 -11.37 -5.69 -9.03
CA PRO A 204 -12.28 -5.40 -7.93
C PRO A 204 -12.27 -6.45 -6.82
N GLN A 205 -12.04 -6.02 -5.59
CA GLN A 205 -11.98 -6.87 -4.40
C GLN A 205 -13.04 -6.50 -3.35
N GLY A 206 -14.05 -5.71 -3.73
CA GLY A 206 -15.07 -5.21 -2.80
C GLY A 206 -15.85 -6.31 -2.06
N THR A 207 -16.05 -7.49 -2.66
CA THR A 207 -16.71 -8.62 -1.99
C THR A 207 -15.94 -9.13 -0.78
N LEU A 208 -14.60 -9.16 -0.87
CA LEU A 208 -13.73 -9.71 0.16
C LEU A 208 -13.35 -8.66 1.19
N PHE A 209 -13.05 -7.45 0.72
CA PHE A 209 -12.41 -6.41 1.51
C PHE A 209 -13.33 -5.21 1.81
N GLY A 210 -14.46 -5.08 1.12
CA GLY A 210 -15.43 -4.00 1.34
C GLY A 210 -15.02 -2.68 0.70
N ARG A 211 -15.18 -1.60 1.46
CA ARG A 211 -14.92 -0.22 1.01
C ARG A 211 -13.50 -0.03 0.49
N GLY A 212 -13.33 0.83 -0.49
CA GLY A 212 -12.04 1.25 -1.01
C GLY A 212 -11.27 0.21 -1.83
N ALA A 213 -11.79 -1.01 -1.99
CA ALA A 213 -11.18 -2.05 -2.83
C ALA A 213 -11.86 -2.13 -4.20
N GLN A 214 -12.08 -0.97 -4.85
CA GLN A 214 -12.80 -0.86 -6.10
C GLN A 214 -12.09 -1.58 -7.25
N ILE A 215 -10.77 -1.41 -7.37
CA ILE A 215 -9.97 -1.94 -8.49
C ILE A 215 -8.78 -2.77 -8.04
N GLY A 216 -8.61 -2.94 -6.75
CA GLY A 216 -7.54 -3.75 -6.19
C GLY A 216 -7.29 -3.46 -4.72
N ALA A 217 -6.36 -4.22 -4.16
CA ALA A 217 -5.94 -4.08 -2.79
C ALA A 217 -4.45 -4.45 -2.65
N MET A 218 -3.74 -3.74 -1.79
CA MET A 218 -2.43 -4.11 -1.29
C MET A 218 -2.58 -4.63 0.14
N HIS A 219 -2.30 -5.90 0.37
CA HIS A 219 -2.42 -6.52 1.68
C HIS A 219 -1.06 -6.83 2.27
N ILE A 220 -0.73 -6.18 3.37
CA ILE A 220 0.51 -6.32 4.11
C ILE A 220 0.26 -7.24 5.28
N ILE A 221 0.94 -8.36 5.30
CA ILE A 221 0.89 -9.33 6.38
C ILE A 221 2.16 -9.20 7.20
N GLN A 222 2.00 -8.81 8.45
CA GLN A 222 3.11 -8.61 9.39
C GLN A 222 3.51 -9.93 10.03
N ASN A 223 4.80 -10.09 10.34
CA ASN A 223 5.28 -11.23 11.14
C ASN A 223 4.63 -11.21 12.52
N LYS A 224 4.08 -12.34 12.90
CA LYS A 224 3.45 -12.54 14.23
C LYS A 224 4.40 -13.25 15.19
N ALA A 225 4.13 -13.12 16.48
CA ALA A 225 4.88 -13.81 17.52
C ALA A 225 4.78 -15.34 17.39
N LYS A 226 5.90 -16.03 17.58
CA LYS A 226 6.05 -17.49 17.43
C LYS A 226 6.65 -18.11 18.68
N ASN A 227 6.48 -19.42 18.85
CA ASN A 227 7.03 -20.20 19.97
C ASN A 227 8.50 -20.57 19.72
N GLU A 228 9.34 -19.56 19.45
CA GLU A 228 10.77 -19.72 19.21
C GLU A 228 11.50 -18.45 19.66
N THR A 229 12.76 -18.57 20.03
CA THR A 229 13.62 -17.40 20.28
C THR A 229 14.41 -17.12 19.02
N SER A 230 14.22 -15.93 18.46
CA SER A 230 14.94 -15.48 17.27
C SER A 230 15.03 -13.96 17.23
N GLY A 231 15.98 -13.43 16.49
CA GLY A 231 16.15 -12.00 16.34
C GLY A 231 17.04 -11.63 15.17
N SER A 232 16.94 -10.38 14.76
CA SER A 232 17.86 -9.80 13.77
C SER A 232 18.06 -8.32 14.03
N LEU A 233 19.25 -7.85 13.67
CA LEU A 233 19.60 -6.43 13.61
C LEU A 233 20.30 -6.16 12.29
N LYS A 234 19.84 -5.15 11.55
CA LYS A 234 20.46 -4.65 10.33
C LYS A 234 20.80 -3.18 10.52
N LEU A 235 22.06 -2.83 10.28
CA LEU A 235 22.57 -1.46 10.27
C LEU A 235 23.05 -1.12 8.88
N GLY A 236 22.75 0.08 8.38
CA GLY A 236 23.14 0.55 7.06
C GLY A 236 23.63 2.00 7.10
N TYR A 237 24.59 2.31 6.22
CA TYR A 237 25.06 3.66 5.98
C TYR A 237 25.31 3.88 4.49
N GLY A 238 24.91 5.04 3.98
CA GLY A 238 25.00 5.38 2.56
C GLY A 238 25.30 6.86 2.30
N ASN A 239 25.36 7.22 1.02
CA ASN A 239 25.47 8.63 0.63
C ASN A 239 24.22 9.42 1.07
N PHE A 240 24.30 10.75 1.04
CA PHE A 240 23.32 11.67 1.63
C PHE A 240 23.08 11.38 3.13
N ASN A 241 24.14 11.02 3.85
CA ASN A 241 24.10 10.66 5.26
C ASN A 241 23.02 9.64 5.61
N GLN A 242 22.67 8.75 4.66
CA GLN A 242 21.67 7.72 4.90
C GLN A 242 22.10 6.83 6.07
N PHE A 243 21.21 6.69 7.04
CA PHE A 243 21.35 5.76 8.17
C PHE A 243 20.10 4.91 8.31
N LEU A 244 20.29 3.60 8.32
CA LEU A 244 19.23 2.61 8.53
C LEU A 244 19.59 1.77 9.75
N ALA A 245 18.65 1.64 10.68
CA ALA A 245 18.69 0.64 11.74
C ALA A 245 17.34 -0.06 11.80
N THR A 246 17.30 -1.36 11.59
CA THR A 246 16.06 -2.14 11.68
C THR A 246 16.34 -3.50 12.30
N GLY A 247 15.38 -4.03 13.05
CA GLY A 247 15.50 -5.33 13.65
C GLY A 247 14.24 -5.81 14.32
N HIS A 248 14.28 -7.07 14.71
CA HIS A 248 13.21 -7.69 15.50
C HIS A 248 13.76 -8.63 16.56
N PHE A 249 12.94 -8.90 17.55
CA PHE A 249 13.17 -9.91 18.58
C PHE A 249 11.87 -10.69 18.80
N ASN A 250 11.94 -12.00 18.86
CA ASN A 250 10.83 -12.91 19.09
C ASN A 250 11.20 -13.89 20.21
N ALA A 251 10.29 -14.14 21.15
CA ALA A 251 10.49 -15.14 22.20
C ALA A 251 9.15 -15.64 22.77
N PRO A 252 9.08 -16.90 23.21
CA PRO A 252 8.01 -17.34 24.09
C PRO A 252 8.16 -16.71 25.48
N LEU A 253 7.13 -15.99 25.94
CA LEU A 253 7.05 -15.53 27.35
C LEU A 253 6.58 -16.66 28.27
N VAL A 254 5.69 -17.50 27.76
CA VAL A 254 5.27 -18.76 28.35
C VAL A 254 5.26 -19.79 27.23
N GLU A 255 6.13 -20.79 27.38
CA GLU A 255 6.27 -21.88 26.40
C GLU A 255 4.90 -22.51 26.07
N ASP A 256 4.64 -22.76 24.78
CA ASP A 256 3.39 -23.31 24.23
C ASP A 256 2.13 -22.49 24.56
N LYS A 257 2.23 -21.25 25.05
CA LYS A 257 1.05 -20.50 25.49
C LYS A 257 1.03 -19.03 25.14
N LEU A 258 2.11 -18.29 25.39
CA LEU A 258 2.16 -16.84 25.17
C LEU A 258 3.48 -16.46 24.50
N PHE A 259 3.41 -15.91 23.33
CA PHE A 259 4.56 -15.50 22.53
C PHE A 259 4.57 -14.00 22.35
N PHE A 260 5.76 -13.45 22.25
CA PHE A 260 6.01 -12.02 22.08
C PHE A 260 6.93 -11.78 20.90
N ARG A 261 6.65 -10.73 20.13
CA ARG A 261 7.53 -10.21 19.10
C ARG A 261 7.55 -8.69 19.17
N ALA A 262 8.73 -8.11 19.03
CA ALA A 262 8.92 -6.67 18.85
C ALA A 262 9.77 -6.42 17.60
N ALA A 263 9.47 -5.36 16.88
CA ALA A 263 10.24 -4.91 15.73
C ALA A 263 10.32 -3.38 15.70
N ALA A 264 11.43 -2.87 15.15
CA ALA A 264 11.65 -1.44 15.03
C ALA A 264 12.41 -1.12 13.73
N ILE A 265 12.19 0.09 13.22
CA ILE A 265 12.98 0.70 12.16
C ILE A 265 13.25 2.17 12.47
N TYR A 266 14.47 2.62 12.23
CA TYR A 266 14.84 4.00 12.07
C TYR A 266 15.53 4.15 10.72
N ASN A 267 15.00 5.01 9.86
CA ASN A 267 15.48 5.23 8.50
C ASN A 267 15.56 6.73 8.26
N LYS A 268 16.78 7.24 8.14
CA LYS A 268 17.06 8.66 7.90
C LYS A 268 17.96 8.82 6.70
N ARG A 269 17.73 9.88 5.93
CA ARG A 269 18.56 10.31 4.81
C ARG A 269 18.33 11.80 4.58
N ASP A 270 19.41 12.57 4.42
CA ASP A 270 19.32 13.98 4.04
C ASP A 270 18.63 14.12 2.67
N GLY A 271 18.09 15.29 2.38
CA GLY A 271 17.54 15.61 1.07
C GLY A 271 18.63 15.53 -0.01
N PHE A 272 18.21 15.27 -1.23
CA PHE A 272 19.13 15.21 -2.38
C PHE A 272 18.96 16.40 -3.34
N ILE A 273 18.03 17.31 -3.07
CA ILE A 273 17.87 18.59 -3.75
C ILE A 273 18.20 19.69 -2.74
N GLU A 274 19.28 20.42 -2.98
CA GLU A 274 19.65 21.60 -2.18
C GLU A 274 18.59 22.69 -2.37
N ASN A 275 18.14 23.32 -1.27
CA ASN A 275 17.29 24.50 -1.31
C ASN A 275 18.07 25.73 -0.85
N ILE A 276 18.26 26.72 -1.72
CA ILE A 276 19.07 27.92 -1.43
C ILE A 276 18.49 28.69 -0.24
N SER A 277 17.17 28.74 -0.12
CA SER A 277 16.48 29.38 1.01
C SER A 277 16.62 28.64 2.35
N GLY A 278 17.31 27.50 2.35
CA GLY A 278 17.67 26.71 3.51
C GLY A 278 17.10 25.31 3.51
N GLY A 279 17.82 24.39 4.12
CA GLY A 279 17.49 22.97 4.16
C GLY A 279 17.75 22.23 2.84
N ASP A 280 17.54 20.93 2.89
CA ASP A 280 17.55 20.05 1.72
C ASP A 280 16.15 19.46 1.51
N LEU A 281 15.80 19.15 0.26
CA LEU A 281 14.47 18.64 -0.11
C LEU A 281 14.53 17.18 -0.53
N ASN A 282 13.41 16.47 -0.48
CA ASN A 282 13.26 15.04 -0.78
C ASN A 282 14.12 14.14 0.13
N GLY A 283 14.25 14.50 1.39
CA GLY A 283 14.89 13.68 2.40
C GLY A 283 13.95 12.62 2.98
N LYS A 284 14.42 11.96 4.02
CA LYS A 284 13.66 10.95 4.76
C LYS A 284 14.01 10.98 6.24
N GLU A 285 13.02 10.86 7.11
CA GLU A 285 13.21 10.52 8.51
C GLU A 285 11.97 9.82 9.05
N THR A 286 12.12 8.54 9.37
CA THR A 286 11.04 7.69 9.90
C THR A 286 11.55 6.89 11.09
N LEU A 287 10.77 6.88 12.16
CA LEU A 287 10.93 6.02 13.31
C LEU A 287 9.65 5.22 13.54
N ALA A 288 9.73 3.90 13.56
CA ALA A 288 8.55 3.06 13.79
C ALA A 288 8.83 1.88 14.71
N PHE A 289 7.79 1.50 15.46
CA PHE A 289 7.79 0.37 16.38
C PHE A 289 6.56 -0.49 16.19
N ARG A 290 6.75 -1.80 16.36
CA ARG A 290 5.67 -2.78 16.40
C ARG A 290 5.87 -3.74 17.54
N THR A 291 4.77 -4.06 18.23
CA THR A 291 4.75 -5.18 19.18
C THR A 291 3.60 -6.11 18.85
N SER A 292 3.81 -7.40 18.99
CA SER A 292 2.75 -8.39 18.86
C SER A 292 2.83 -9.44 19.94
N PHE A 293 1.65 -9.90 20.37
CA PHE A 293 1.48 -11.01 21.30
C PHE A 293 0.57 -12.04 20.66
N LYS A 294 0.95 -13.30 20.75
CA LYS A 294 0.08 -14.42 20.39
C LYS A 294 -0.18 -15.24 21.63
N TYR A 295 -1.47 -15.37 21.97
CA TYR A 295 -1.93 -16.12 23.12
C TYR A 295 -2.75 -17.33 22.69
N LEU A 296 -2.32 -18.52 23.06
CA LEU A 296 -3.07 -19.76 22.87
C LEU A 296 -3.96 -19.94 24.10
N LEU A 297 -5.24 -19.52 24.00
CA LEU A 297 -6.18 -19.63 25.11
C LEU A 297 -6.46 -21.11 25.43
N ASN A 298 -6.65 -21.90 24.39
CA ASN A 298 -6.76 -23.36 24.41
C ASN A 298 -6.36 -23.92 23.03
N ASN A 299 -6.60 -25.21 22.78
CA ASN A 299 -6.20 -25.86 21.52
C ASN A 299 -7.00 -25.33 20.31
N ASP A 300 -8.17 -24.78 20.53
CA ASP A 300 -9.10 -24.36 19.48
C ASP A 300 -9.22 -22.83 19.39
N THR A 301 -8.58 -22.08 20.31
CA THR A 301 -8.73 -20.62 20.38
C THR A 301 -7.40 -19.93 20.51
N THR A 302 -7.13 -19.03 19.57
CA THR A 302 -5.93 -18.16 19.56
C THR A 302 -6.33 -16.70 19.52
N LEU A 303 -5.53 -15.86 20.17
CA LEU A 303 -5.64 -14.41 20.12
C LEU A 303 -4.30 -13.84 19.71
N ASP A 304 -4.27 -13.13 18.57
CA ASP A 304 -3.16 -12.28 18.16
C ASP A 304 -3.50 -10.82 18.51
N PHE A 305 -2.61 -10.12 19.20
CA PHE A 305 -2.71 -8.69 19.47
C PHE A 305 -1.49 -7.99 18.90
N ILE A 306 -1.70 -6.97 18.06
CA ILE A 306 -0.65 -6.24 17.36
C ILE A 306 -0.86 -4.75 17.61
N ALA A 307 0.20 -4.04 18.00
CA ALA A 307 0.21 -2.59 18.14
C ALA A 307 1.35 -2.00 17.29
N ASN A 308 1.06 -0.93 16.57
CA ASN A 308 1.97 -0.21 15.70
C ASN A 308 2.02 1.25 16.09
N TRP A 309 3.19 1.86 16.00
CA TRP A 309 3.40 3.30 16.11
C TRP A 309 4.49 3.74 15.14
N GLN A 310 4.29 4.89 14.50
CA GLN A 310 5.25 5.49 13.57
C GLN A 310 5.22 7.01 13.68
N GLN A 311 6.40 7.62 13.55
CA GLN A 311 6.57 9.05 13.34
C GLN A 311 7.43 9.29 12.10
N ASP A 312 7.03 10.24 11.27
CA ASP A 312 7.73 10.69 10.08
C ASP A 312 7.98 12.19 10.19
N THR A 313 9.25 12.60 10.02
CA THR A 313 9.69 13.99 10.07
C THR A 313 10.67 14.31 8.92
N PRO A 314 10.36 13.93 7.66
CA PRO A 314 11.22 14.24 6.53
C PRO A 314 11.19 15.75 6.23
N PRO A 315 12.29 16.30 5.66
CA PRO A 315 12.28 17.63 5.07
C PRO A 315 11.31 17.69 3.87
N GLY A 316 11.05 18.89 3.37
CA GLY A 316 10.05 19.16 2.35
C GLY A 316 10.27 18.48 1.01
N THR A 317 9.21 18.42 0.24
CA THR A 317 9.23 17.94 -1.15
C THR A 317 9.70 19.07 -2.09
N SER A 318 10.53 18.74 -3.08
CA SER A 318 11.05 19.70 -4.06
C SER A 318 10.04 20.00 -5.18
N PHE A 319 8.98 20.73 -4.87
CA PHE A 319 8.07 21.26 -5.88
C PHE A 319 8.75 22.37 -6.69
N LYS A 320 9.73 22.09 -7.52
CA LYS A 320 10.49 23.08 -8.27
C LYS A 320 9.71 23.60 -9.47
N SER A 321 9.65 24.94 -9.62
CA SER A 321 8.97 25.58 -10.74
C SER A 321 9.57 25.16 -12.10
N GLY A 322 8.69 24.76 -13.03
CA GLY A 322 9.04 24.54 -14.44
C GLY A 322 9.12 25.82 -15.28
N THR A 323 8.72 26.96 -14.68
CA THR A 323 8.68 28.27 -15.36
C THR A 323 9.81 29.19 -14.90
N PHE A 324 10.09 29.25 -13.61
CA PHE A 324 11.05 30.19 -13.02
C PHE A 324 12.26 29.45 -12.47
N ALA A 325 13.45 29.91 -12.89
CA ALA A 325 14.72 29.36 -12.38
C ALA A 325 15.16 30.10 -11.10
N PRO A 326 15.78 29.39 -10.12
CA PRO A 326 16.47 30.03 -9.01
C PRO A 326 17.66 30.87 -9.49
N VAL A 327 18.18 31.75 -8.62
CA VAL A 327 19.36 32.58 -8.96
C VAL A 327 20.53 31.67 -9.34
N GLY A 328 21.08 31.87 -10.57
CA GLY A 328 22.21 31.10 -11.06
C GLY A 328 21.92 29.64 -11.41
N GLY A 329 20.67 29.22 -11.41
CA GLY A 329 20.20 27.87 -11.74
C GLY A 329 19.37 27.79 -13.01
N ASP A 330 18.67 26.72 -13.16
CA ASP A 330 17.77 26.40 -14.27
C ASP A 330 16.41 25.84 -13.74
N THR A 331 15.52 25.46 -14.62
CA THR A 331 14.21 24.85 -14.29
C THR A 331 14.26 23.31 -14.25
N ASN A 332 15.45 22.68 -14.38
CA ASN A 332 15.57 21.23 -14.25
C ASN A 332 15.26 20.80 -12.80
N PRO A 333 14.27 19.94 -12.55
CA PRO A 333 13.91 19.52 -11.20
C PRO A 333 15.03 18.74 -10.47
N ASN A 334 16.00 18.18 -11.21
CA ASN A 334 17.11 17.42 -10.63
C ASN A 334 18.31 18.30 -10.16
N THR A 335 18.21 19.63 -10.30
CA THR A 335 19.19 20.58 -9.78
C THR A 335 18.64 21.26 -8.52
N PHE A 336 19.46 22.14 -7.91
CA PHE A 336 19.04 22.89 -6.71
C PHE A 336 17.78 23.73 -6.94
N ALA A 337 17.03 23.98 -5.87
CA ALA A 337 15.83 24.80 -5.84
C ALA A 337 16.02 26.05 -4.98
N ASP A 338 15.05 26.96 -5.02
CA ASP A 338 14.95 28.12 -4.15
C ASP A 338 13.45 28.30 -3.80
N LEU A 339 13.02 27.52 -2.83
CA LEU A 339 11.62 27.49 -2.37
C LEU A 339 11.46 28.40 -1.16
N GLU A 340 10.34 29.12 -1.13
CA GLU A 340 10.01 30.03 -0.02
C GLU A 340 10.08 29.29 1.33
N ARG A 341 10.47 29.99 2.38
CA ARG A 341 10.55 29.57 3.81
C ARG A 341 11.50 28.41 4.13
N GLY A 342 12.21 27.89 3.16
CA GLY A 342 13.36 27.00 3.38
C GLY A 342 13.11 25.85 4.35
N GLU A 343 13.71 25.93 5.55
CA GLU A 343 13.64 24.89 6.58
C GLU A 343 12.23 24.66 7.20
N GLU A 344 11.26 25.56 6.97
CA GLU A 344 9.88 25.37 7.43
C GLU A 344 9.13 24.31 6.59
N LEU A 345 9.65 24.00 5.38
CA LEU A 345 9.09 22.97 4.53
C LEU A 345 9.34 21.58 5.12
N GLY A 346 8.32 20.73 5.16
CA GLY A 346 8.46 19.39 5.68
C GLY A 346 7.16 18.78 6.19
N LEU A 347 7.30 17.60 6.74
CA LEU A 347 6.21 16.83 7.32
C LEU A 347 6.50 16.51 8.79
N ASP A 348 5.50 16.65 9.65
CA ASP A 348 5.42 16.00 10.95
C ASP A 348 4.15 15.16 11.00
N ARG A 349 4.32 13.83 11.01
CA ARG A 349 3.21 12.88 11.01
C ARG A 349 3.40 11.81 12.06
N THR A 350 2.34 11.53 12.81
CA THR A 350 2.27 10.39 13.73
C THR A 350 1.11 9.48 13.33
N VAL A 351 1.38 8.17 13.27
CA VAL A 351 0.37 7.13 13.02
C VAL A 351 0.50 6.08 14.11
N TRP A 352 -0.63 5.69 14.72
CA TRP A 352 -0.65 4.55 15.62
C TRP A 352 -1.91 3.72 15.45
N GLY A 353 -1.88 2.47 15.87
CA GLY A 353 -3.03 1.60 15.81
C GLY A 353 -2.82 0.29 16.55
N ALA A 354 -3.94 -0.35 16.86
CA ALA A 354 -3.96 -1.67 17.50
C ALA A 354 -4.97 -2.58 16.82
N THR A 355 -4.61 -3.85 16.67
CA THR A 355 -5.45 -4.90 16.07
C THR A 355 -5.48 -6.11 16.96
N ALA A 356 -6.68 -6.64 17.23
CA ALA A 356 -6.89 -7.90 17.94
C ALA A 356 -7.59 -8.89 17.00
N ILE A 357 -6.99 -10.07 16.79
CA ILE A 357 -7.53 -11.12 15.93
C ILE A 357 -7.77 -12.36 16.78
N LEU A 358 -9.03 -12.65 17.05
CA LEU A 358 -9.46 -13.87 17.72
C LEU A 358 -9.85 -14.92 16.66
N LYS A 359 -9.23 -16.09 16.72
CA LYS A 359 -9.61 -17.25 15.91
C LYS A 359 -10.11 -18.37 16.83
N HIS A 360 -11.24 -18.96 16.48
CA HIS A 360 -11.82 -20.08 17.23
C HIS A 360 -12.34 -21.14 16.28
N SER A 361 -11.85 -22.36 16.42
CA SER A 361 -12.33 -23.53 15.67
C SER A 361 -13.39 -24.25 16.47
N PHE A 362 -14.64 -24.25 16.00
CA PHE A 362 -15.75 -24.97 16.63
C PHE A 362 -15.64 -26.48 16.42
N ASN A 363 -15.19 -26.86 15.22
CA ASN A 363 -14.97 -28.24 14.80
C ASN A 363 -14.14 -28.24 13.50
N ASP A 364 -14.00 -29.40 12.84
CA ASP A 364 -13.20 -29.54 11.61
C ASP A 364 -13.78 -28.78 10.39
N ILE A 365 -15.04 -28.33 10.47
CA ILE A 365 -15.76 -27.67 9.36
C ILE A 365 -15.86 -26.16 9.59
N TRP A 366 -16.01 -25.70 10.82
CA TRP A 366 -16.36 -24.32 11.13
C TRP A 366 -15.33 -23.60 11.98
N ASP A 367 -14.91 -22.45 11.50
CA ASP A 367 -14.04 -21.51 12.21
C ASP A 367 -14.70 -20.13 12.31
N LEU A 368 -14.47 -19.43 13.42
CA LEU A 368 -14.76 -18.01 13.60
C LEU A 368 -13.44 -17.23 13.60
N THR A 369 -13.39 -16.16 12.82
CA THR A 369 -12.39 -15.10 12.97
C THR A 369 -13.11 -13.81 13.36
N SER A 370 -12.69 -13.20 14.48
CA SER A 370 -13.13 -11.87 14.91
C SER A 370 -11.94 -10.93 14.88
N THR A 371 -12.06 -9.85 14.11
CA THR A 371 -11.00 -8.84 13.97
C THR A 371 -11.52 -7.51 14.46
N THR A 372 -10.89 -6.97 15.50
CA THR A 372 -11.18 -5.64 16.07
C THR A 372 -9.96 -4.75 15.83
N ALA A 373 -10.14 -3.57 15.28
CA ALA A 373 -9.03 -2.66 15.03
C ALA A 373 -9.39 -1.21 15.29
N TYR A 374 -8.39 -0.47 15.76
CA TYR A 374 -8.40 0.98 15.89
C TYR A 374 -7.13 1.56 15.28
N ARG A 375 -7.24 2.70 14.61
CA ARG A 375 -6.12 3.45 14.04
C ARG A 375 -6.40 4.94 14.11
N GLU A 376 -5.32 5.71 14.29
CA GLU A 376 -5.35 7.17 14.31
C GLU A 376 -4.10 7.74 13.66
N PHE A 377 -4.25 8.88 13.00
CA PHE A 377 -3.13 9.65 12.48
C PHE A 377 -3.35 11.15 12.73
N ASP A 378 -2.24 11.85 12.89
CA ASP A 378 -2.13 13.32 12.93
C ASP A 378 -0.96 13.71 12.06
N SER A 379 -1.15 14.64 11.13
CA SER A 379 -0.10 15.09 10.22
C SER A 379 -0.20 16.57 9.93
N ASN A 380 0.96 17.20 9.80
CA ASN A 380 1.13 18.58 9.35
C ASN A 380 2.24 18.60 8.29
N GLU A 381 1.89 18.93 7.07
CA GLU A 381 2.81 19.03 5.93
C GLU A 381 2.82 20.44 5.38
N ALA A 382 3.97 21.09 5.39
CA ALA A 382 4.18 22.41 4.81
C ALA A 382 4.89 22.29 3.47
N PHE A 383 4.36 22.95 2.44
CA PHE A 383 4.92 22.92 1.08
C PHE A 383 4.70 24.24 0.34
N ASP A 384 5.62 24.53 -0.57
CA ASP A 384 5.54 25.63 -1.52
C ASP A 384 5.00 25.11 -2.86
N ALA A 385 3.82 25.58 -3.26
CA ALA A 385 3.14 25.06 -4.45
C ALA A 385 3.50 25.82 -5.74
N ASP A 386 4.11 27.00 -5.69
CA ASP A 386 4.62 27.68 -6.89
C ASP A 386 6.08 27.32 -7.22
N GLY A 387 6.79 26.72 -6.27
CA GLY A 387 8.15 26.23 -6.46
C GLY A 387 9.19 27.32 -6.72
N THR A 388 9.00 28.49 -6.13
CA THR A 388 9.87 29.66 -6.28
C THR A 388 10.17 30.35 -4.93
N VAL A 389 10.96 31.40 -4.95
CA VAL A 389 11.22 32.27 -3.81
C VAL A 389 10.10 33.27 -3.55
N ALA A 390 9.05 33.30 -4.36
CA ALA A 390 7.96 34.24 -4.24
C ALA A 390 6.99 33.83 -3.11
N PRO A 391 6.63 34.74 -2.17
CA PRO A 391 5.69 34.42 -1.10
C PRO A 391 4.25 34.42 -1.59
N ALA A 392 3.94 33.53 -2.55
CA ALA A 392 2.63 33.47 -3.20
C ALA A 392 1.80 32.24 -2.80
N LEU A 393 2.36 31.05 -2.87
CA LEU A 393 1.59 29.81 -2.71
C LEU A 393 2.18 28.88 -1.63
N PHE A 394 2.42 29.42 -0.44
CA PHE A 394 2.80 28.58 0.70
C PHE A 394 1.56 27.99 1.38
N PHE A 395 1.48 26.68 1.38
CA PHE A 395 0.41 25.92 1.99
C PHE A 395 0.93 25.03 3.13
N SER A 396 0.06 24.83 4.11
CA SER A 396 0.17 23.66 4.99
C SER A 396 -1.04 22.76 4.81
N GLU A 397 -0.88 21.48 5.06
CA GLU A 397 -1.97 20.53 5.13
C GLU A 397 -1.95 19.82 6.49
N ILE A 398 -2.89 20.20 7.35
CA ILE A 398 -3.05 19.64 8.69
C ILE A 398 -4.20 18.65 8.63
N SER A 399 -3.88 17.37 8.69
CA SER A 399 -4.87 16.31 8.54
C SER A 399 -4.89 15.39 9.76
N LYS A 400 -6.09 15.08 10.23
CA LYS A 400 -6.33 14.17 11.34
C LYS A 400 -7.37 13.14 10.95
N GLY A 401 -7.23 11.95 11.50
CA GLY A 401 -8.21 10.91 11.26
C GLY A 401 -8.13 9.77 12.24
N LYS A 402 -9.27 9.19 12.52
CA LYS A 402 -9.41 7.98 13.34
C LYS A 402 -10.37 7.02 12.69
N GLN A 403 -10.11 5.74 12.84
CA GLN A 403 -10.98 4.68 12.37
C GLN A 403 -11.12 3.56 13.39
N PHE A 404 -12.29 2.95 13.42
CA PHE A 404 -12.58 1.73 14.17
C PHE A 404 -13.25 0.72 13.24
N SER A 405 -12.88 -0.55 13.35
CA SER A 405 -13.54 -1.62 12.61
C SER A 405 -13.71 -2.88 13.45
N GLN A 406 -14.82 -3.59 13.19
CA GLN A 406 -15.11 -4.90 13.76
C GLN A 406 -15.64 -5.82 12.68
N GLU A 407 -14.90 -6.89 12.38
CA GLU A 407 -15.34 -7.95 11.47
C GLU A 407 -15.59 -9.24 12.26
N PHE A 408 -16.73 -9.89 11.99
CA PHE A 408 -17.00 -11.27 12.37
C PHE A 408 -17.15 -12.10 11.10
N ARG A 409 -16.31 -13.13 10.97
CA ARG A 409 -16.33 -14.02 9.82
C ARG A 409 -16.35 -15.47 10.26
N PHE A 410 -17.33 -16.19 9.76
CA PHE A 410 -17.47 -17.63 9.90
C PHE A 410 -16.97 -18.29 8.62
N ASN A 411 -15.87 -19.02 8.69
CA ASN A 411 -15.37 -19.84 7.62
C ASN A 411 -15.95 -21.25 7.73
N PHE A 412 -16.16 -21.89 6.59
CA PHE A 412 -16.56 -23.28 6.52
C PHE A 412 -15.79 -24.01 5.42
N ASP A 413 -15.43 -25.26 5.71
CA ASP A 413 -14.86 -26.20 4.76
C ASP A 413 -15.41 -27.59 5.07
N THR A 414 -16.20 -28.13 4.14
CA THR A 414 -16.86 -29.41 4.35
C THR A 414 -15.99 -30.62 4.07
N ASP A 415 -14.69 -30.43 3.78
CA ASP A 415 -13.73 -31.44 3.29
C ASP A 415 -14.18 -32.12 1.97
N ASP A 416 -15.29 -31.66 1.37
CA ASP A 416 -15.89 -32.19 0.17
C ASP A 416 -15.79 -31.20 -0.99
N LYS A 417 -16.92 -30.66 -1.39
CA LYS A 417 -17.06 -29.80 -2.57
C LYS A 417 -17.35 -28.35 -2.27
N PHE A 418 -17.72 -28.07 -1.02
CA PHE A 418 -18.24 -26.76 -0.65
C PHE A 418 -17.43 -26.12 0.48
N ARG A 419 -16.86 -24.96 0.21
CA ARG A 419 -16.05 -24.19 1.15
C ARG A 419 -16.28 -22.69 0.95
N GLY A 420 -16.12 -21.91 2.00
CA GLY A 420 -16.35 -20.48 1.91
C GLY A 420 -16.37 -19.78 3.25
N PHE A 421 -16.97 -18.61 3.26
CA PHE A 421 -17.21 -17.84 4.46
C PHE A 421 -18.40 -16.91 4.29
N PHE A 422 -18.96 -16.48 5.41
CA PHE A 422 -19.89 -15.36 5.50
C PHE A 422 -19.60 -14.55 6.76
N GLY A 423 -20.07 -13.31 6.77
CA GLY A 423 -19.82 -12.48 7.93
C GLY A 423 -20.49 -11.13 7.87
N ALA A 424 -20.18 -10.36 8.89
CA ALA A 424 -20.61 -8.98 9.05
C ALA A 424 -19.42 -8.11 9.45
N ASN A 425 -19.42 -6.86 8.98
CA ASN A 425 -18.44 -5.88 9.35
C ASN A 425 -19.13 -4.58 9.75
N PHE A 426 -18.60 -3.92 10.75
CA PHE A 426 -18.91 -2.55 11.13
C PHE A 426 -17.66 -1.71 10.98
N PHE A 427 -17.81 -0.53 10.39
CA PHE A 427 -16.71 0.41 10.19
C PHE A 427 -17.17 1.82 10.56
N TYR A 428 -16.30 2.54 11.24
CA TYR A 428 -16.43 3.95 11.56
C TYR A 428 -15.13 4.67 11.25
N GLU A 429 -15.23 5.84 10.63
CA GLU A 429 -14.12 6.77 10.49
C GLU A 429 -14.57 8.22 10.68
N ASP A 430 -13.66 9.04 11.15
CA ASP A 430 -13.83 10.50 11.27
C ASP A 430 -12.49 11.15 10.93
N GLY A 431 -12.49 12.12 10.03
CA GLY A 431 -11.30 12.79 9.58
C GLY A 431 -11.52 14.23 9.13
N SER A 432 -10.45 15.00 9.19
CA SER A 432 -10.43 16.38 8.70
C SER A 432 -9.15 16.65 7.89
N GLN A 433 -9.27 17.56 6.95
CA GLN A 433 -8.19 18.12 6.16
C GLN A 433 -8.29 19.65 6.26
N ASN A 434 -7.45 20.25 7.05
CA ASN A 434 -7.35 21.69 7.24
C ASN A 434 -6.18 22.23 6.42
N VAL A 435 -6.43 23.18 5.53
CA VAL A 435 -5.46 23.71 4.57
C VAL A 435 -5.36 25.22 4.72
N PRO A 436 -4.47 25.72 5.59
CA PRO A 436 -4.09 27.12 5.60
C PRO A 436 -3.24 27.49 4.39
N TRP A 437 -3.56 28.59 3.75
CA TRP A 437 -2.79 29.26 2.74
C TRP A 437 -2.26 30.59 3.30
N GLU A 438 -0.95 30.72 3.37
CA GLU A 438 -0.28 31.92 3.83
C GLU A 438 0.43 32.58 2.64
N TYR A 439 0.24 33.91 2.49
CA TYR A 439 0.74 34.60 1.31
C TYR A 439 0.98 36.10 1.54
N ASP A 440 1.81 36.66 0.68
CA ASP A 440 1.95 38.10 0.48
C ASP A 440 1.07 38.51 -0.70
N GLU A 441 0.08 39.35 -0.42
CA GLU A 441 -0.89 39.79 -1.43
C GLU A 441 -0.21 40.52 -2.61
N ARG A 442 0.94 41.15 -2.36
CA ARG A 442 1.74 41.82 -3.40
C ARG A 442 2.36 40.84 -4.40
N SER A 443 2.71 39.64 -3.93
CA SER A 443 3.18 38.55 -4.76
C SER A 443 2.03 37.87 -5.52
N VAL A 444 0.92 37.63 -4.80
CA VAL A 444 -0.29 37.04 -5.41
C VAL A 444 -0.87 37.97 -6.49
N ALA A 445 -0.77 39.29 -6.32
CA ALA A 445 -1.17 40.23 -7.36
C ALA A 445 -0.36 40.06 -8.64
N MET A 446 0.96 39.82 -8.53
CA MET A 446 1.80 39.52 -9.70
C MET A 446 1.39 38.21 -10.35
N LEU A 447 1.17 37.18 -9.55
CA LEU A 447 0.71 35.87 -10.01
C LEU A 447 -0.63 35.95 -10.81
N LEU A 448 -1.62 36.64 -10.27
CA LEU A 448 -2.96 36.73 -10.85
C LEU A 448 -3.07 37.71 -12.02
N LEU A 449 -2.34 38.82 -11.97
CA LEU A 449 -2.42 39.88 -12.99
C LEU A 449 -1.40 39.69 -14.11
N ASN A 450 -0.26 39.11 -13.83
CA ASN A 450 0.81 38.85 -14.79
C ASN A 450 1.80 37.79 -14.27
N SER A 451 1.42 36.52 -14.36
CA SER A 451 2.21 35.39 -13.85
C SER A 451 3.65 35.35 -14.40
N ASP A 452 3.89 35.84 -15.63
CA ASP A 452 5.22 35.87 -16.24
C ASP A 452 6.24 36.75 -15.45
N PHE A 453 5.76 37.58 -14.54
CA PHE A 453 6.56 38.49 -13.71
C PHE A 453 6.55 38.14 -12.21
N LEU A 454 6.14 36.93 -11.84
CA LEU A 454 6.17 36.52 -10.43
C LEU A 454 7.60 36.56 -9.87
N VAL A 455 8.56 36.07 -10.64
CA VAL A 455 9.99 36.03 -10.29
C VAL A 455 10.82 36.53 -11.47
N SER A 456 11.79 37.41 -11.20
CA SER A 456 12.75 37.86 -12.22
C SER A 456 14.17 37.66 -11.71
N ASN A 457 15.00 36.92 -12.49
CA ASN A 457 16.38 36.57 -12.13
C ASN A 457 16.47 35.90 -10.74
N GLY A 458 15.51 35.05 -10.37
CA GLY A 458 15.46 34.36 -9.08
C GLY A 458 15.09 35.26 -7.90
N VAL A 459 14.49 36.41 -8.11
CA VAL A 459 14.03 37.32 -7.06
C VAL A 459 12.52 37.57 -7.23
N ALA A 460 11.77 37.44 -6.15
CA ALA A 460 10.33 37.71 -6.12
C ALA A 460 10.05 39.18 -6.50
N ILE A 461 9.04 39.36 -7.34
CA ILE A 461 8.55 40.70 -7.70
C ILE A 461 7.28 40.97 -6.89
N LEU A 462 7.25 42.12 -6.20
CA LEU A 462 6.15 42.49 -5.35
C LEU A 462 5.48 43.76 -5.87
N ALA A 463 4.18 43.71 -6.13
CA ALA A 463 3.36 44.89 -6.47
C ALA A 463 2.92 45.58 -5.17
N PRO A 464 3.42 46.79 -4.84
CA PRO A 464 3.06 47.45 -3.57
C PRO A 464 1.58 47.88 -3.51
N SER A 465 0.92 47.98 -4.67
CA SER A 465 -0.48 48.37 -4.81
C SER A 465 -1.02 47.83 -6.11
N LEU A 466 -2.34 47.80 -6.26
CA LEU A 466 -2.96 47.57 -7.55
C LEU A 466 -2.54 48.67 -8.55
N PRO A 467 -2.53 48.35 -9.86
CA PRO A 467 -2.29 49.34 -10.90
C PRO A 467 -3.25 50.52 -10.78
N ASN A 468 -2.76 51.75 -10.96
CA ASN A 468 -3.58 52.97 -10.89
C ASN A 468 -4.35 53.19 -12.19
N ASP A 469 -5.25 52.26 -12.51
CA ASP A 469 -6.16 52.34 -13.66
C ASP A 469 -7.62 52.21 -13.23
N PRO A 470 -8.32 53.36 -13.06
CA PRO A 470 -9.72 53.33 -12.64
C PRO A 470 -10.67 52.67 -13.65
N ASN A 471 -10.28 52.55 -14.90
CA ASN A 471 -11.12 51.84 -15.92
C ASN A 471 -11.13 50.32 -15.69
N VAL A 472 -10.06 49.77 -15.12
CA VAL A 472 -9.94 48.36 -14.81
C VAL A 472 -10.31 48.05 -13.36
N PHE A 473 -9.79 48.84 -12.40
CA PHE A 473 -9.91 48.56 -10.97
C PHE A 473 -10.93 49.45 -10.23
N GLY A 474 -11.58 50.38 -10.95
CA GLY A 474 -12.58 51.24 -10.35
C GLY A 474 -12.07 51.98 -9.12
N ALA A 475 -12.77 51.86 -8.00
CA ALA A 475 -12.42 52.50 -6.72
C ALA A 475 -11.18 51.88 -6.06
N LEU A 476 -10.74 50.72 -6.49
CA LEU A 476 -9.57 50.02 -5.97
C LEU A 476 -8.26 50.37 -6.71
N ALA A 477 -8.32 51.23 -7.74
CA ALA A 477 -7.14 51.68 -8.47
C ALA A 477 -6.14 52.32 -7.51
N GLY A 478 -4.91 51.79 -7.49
CA GLY A 478 -3.84 52.24 -6.61
C GLY A 478 -4.00 51.84 -5.13
N ALA A 479 -4.96 50.97 -4.79
CA ALA A 479 -5.12 50.48 -3.43
C ALA A 479 -3.88 49.69 -2.98
N PRO A 480 -3.34 49.94 -1.75
CA PRO A 480 -2.19 49.21 -1.23
C PRO A 480 -2.56 47.77 -0.96
N LEU A 481 -1.61 46.87 -1.22
CA LEU A 481 -1.74 45.43 -0.99
C LEU A 481 -1.09 45.00 0.33
N ASN A 482 -1.65 44.02 0.99
CA ASN A 482 -1.17 43.56 2.29
C ASN A 482 0.13 42.72 2.10
N SER A 483 1.08 42.82 3.04
CA SER A 483 2.32 42.05 3.04
C SER A 483 2.16 40.66 3.65
N PHE A 484 1.06 40.36 4.27
CA PHE A 484 0.75 39.06 4.85
C PHE A 484 -0.77 38.85 4.95
N ASN A 485 -1.23 37.74 4.46
CA ASN A 485 -2.59 37.24 4.63
C ASN A 485 -2.58 35.74 4.89
N LYS A 486 -3.66 35.24 5.50
CA LYS A 486 -3.88 33.81 5.74
C LYS A 486 -5.36 33.48 5.60
N GLU A 487 -5.65 32.57 4.70
CA GLU A 487 -6.98 31.97 4.52
C GLU A 487 -6.90 30.48 4.83
N THR A 488 -7.98 29.90 5.34
CA THR A 488 -7.96 28.48 5.67
C THR A 488 -9.28 27.84 5.29
N TYR A 489 -9.24 26.73 4.56
CA TYR A 489 -10.42 25.86 4.46
C TYR A 489 -10.21 24.55 5.20
N THR A 490 -11.32 23.92 5.60
CA THR A 490 -11.32 22.61 6.23
C THR A 490 -12.41 21.74 5.61
N ASN A 491 -12.00 20.58 5.12
CA ASN A 491 -12.88 19.49 4.74
C ASN A 491 -13.05 18.54 5.93
N PHE A 492 -14.30 18.12 6.20
CA PHE A 492 -14.63 17.15 7.23
C PHE A 492 -15.34 15.96 6.59
N GLY A 493 -14.93 14.74 6.97
CA GLY A 493 -15.57 13.51 6.52
C GLY A 493 -15.78 12.56 7.69
N GLU A 494 -17.03 12.15 7.95
CA GLU A 494 -17.36 11.14 8.92
C GLU A 494 -18.24 10.09 8.27
N ASN A 495 -17.88 8.81 8.41
CA ASN A 495 -18.56 7.71 7.76
C ASN A 495 -18.84 6.56 8.73
N TYR A 496 -20.04 6.03 8.62
CA TYR A 496 -20.44 4.78 9.26
C TYR A 496 -20.80 3.77 8.18
N SER A 497 -20.35 2.53 8.29
CA SER A 497 -20.87 1.47 7.42
C SER A 497 -21.10 0.16 8.14
N GLY A 498 -22.13 -0.55 7.69
CA GLY A 498 -22.44 -1.91 8.08
C GLY A 498 -22.52 -2.80 6.85
N ASP A 499 -21.79 -3.91 6.86
CA ASP A 499 -21.69 -4.84 5.74
C ASP A 499 -22.20 -6.23 6.14
N LEU A 500 -22.89 -6.89 5.20
CA LEU A 500 -23.09 -8.33 5.20
C LEU A 500 -22.45 -8.92 3.96
N PHE A 501 -21.68 -9.99 4.11
CA PHE A 501 -20.96 -10.59 3.00
C PHE A 501 -20.95 -12.12 3.06
N VAL A 502 -20.86 -12.72 1.88
CA VAL A 502 -20.68 -14.16 1.66
C VAL A 502 -19.79 -14.38 0.45
N ASP A 503 -18.92 -15.38 0.54
CA ASP A 503 -18.10 -15.85 -0.57
C ASP A 503 -17.94 -17.36 -0.45
N ALA A 504 -18.34 -18.10 -1.48
CA ALA A 504 -18.36 -19.54 -1.45
C ALA A 504 -17.86 -20.14 -2.78
N SER A 505 -17.12 -21.22 -2.67
CA SER A 505 -16.61 -22.01 -3.78
C SER A 505 -17.22 -23.41 -3.75
N TYR A 506 -17.60 -23.90 -4.93
CA TYR A 506 -18.12 -25.24 -5.14
C TYR A 506 -17.30 -25.98 -6.20
N ASP A 507 -16.79 -27.15 -5.86
CA ASP A 507 -16.07 -28.03 -6.78
C ASP A 507 -17.07 -28.85 -7.59
N VAL A 508 -17.36 -28.36 -8.80
CA VAL A 508 -18.28 -29.05 -9.74
C VAL A 508 -17.72 -30.41 -10.14
N SER A 509 -16.38 -30.48 -10.28
CA SER A 509 -15.63 -31.71 -10.53
C SER A 509 -14.22 -31.58 -9.92
N GLU A 510 -13.43 -32.64 -9.99
CA GLU A 510 -12.01 -32.61 -9.57
C GLU A 510 -11.16 -31.55 -10.30
N LYS A 511 -11.63 -31.05 -11.44
CA LYS A 511 -10.91 -30.06 -12.28
C LYS A 511 -11.57 -28.71 -12.38
N LEU A 512 -12.84 -28.62 -11.98
CA LEU A 512 -13.65 -27.41 -12.19
C LEU A 512 -14.23 -26.93 -10.87
N SER A 513 -13.84 -25.73 -10.46
CA SER A 513 -14.45 -25.04 -9.33
C SER A 513 -15.07 -23.71 -9.74
N VAL A 514 -16.16 -23.34 -9.08
CA VAL A 514 -16.90 -22.10 -9.28
C VAL A 514 -16.97 -21.37 -7.95
N THR A 515 -16.70 -20.06 -7.98
CA THR A 515 -16.78 -19.19 -6.79
C THR A 515 -17.78 -18.07 -7.04
N MET A 516 -18.62 -17.81 -6.05
CA MET A 516 -19.54 -16.68 -6.04
C MET A 516 -19.38 -15.89 -4.75
N GLY A 517 -19.26 -14.57 -4.88
CA GLY A 517 -19.19 -13.64 -3.75
C GLY A 517 -20.20 -12.51 -3.89
N LEU A 518 -20.78 -12.10 -2.77
CA LEU A 518 -21.71 -10.97 -2.67
C LEU A 518 -21.45 -10.22 -1.36
N ARG A 519 -21.49 -8.89 -1.41
CA ARG A 519 -21.50 -7.99 -0.25
C ARG A 519 -22.55 -6.92 -0.44
N ALA A 520 -23.35 -6.71 0.60
CA ALA A 520 -24.26 -5.58 0.71
C ALA A 520 -23.76 -4.65 1.81
N THR A 521 -23.74 -3.35 1.52
CA THR A 521 -23.23 -2.31 2.42
C THR A 521 -24.27 -1.23 2.60
N LEU A 522 -24.61 -0.91 3.85
CA LEU A 522 -25.33 0.30 4.23
C LEU A 522 -24.33 1.30 4.78
N GLU A 523 -24.32 2.49 4.20
CA GLU A 523 -23.39 3.58 4.55
C GLU A 523 -24.17 4.82 4.96
N GLU A 524 -23.68 5.53 5.98
CA GLU A 524 -24.07 6.89 6.32
C GLU A 524 -22.84 7.77 6.17
N ILE A 525 -22.90 8.74 5.29
CA ILE A 525 -21.81 9.65 4.94
C ILE A 525 -22.17 11.04 5.43
N ASN A 526 -21.35 11.61 6.30
CA ASN A 526 -21.43 12.98 6.75
C ASN A 526 -20.25 13.76 6.17
N ALA A 527 -20.52 14.85 5.48
CA ALA A 527 -19.52 15.75 4.92
C ALA A 527 -19.67 17.16 5.45
N GLY A 528 -18.56 17.84 5.67
CA GLY A 528 -18.56 19.23 6.11
C GLY A 528 -17.50 20.06 5.38
N PHE A 529 -17.74 21.36 5.35
CA PHE A 529 -16.84 22.34 4.80
C PHE A 529 -16.87 23.63 5.64
N GLN A 530 -15.71 24.21 5.91
CA GLN A 530 -15.58 25.46 6.65
C GLN A 530 -14.47 26.30 6.05
N VAL A 531 -14.66 27.62 6.00
CA VAL A 531 -13.61 28.59 5.68
C VAL A 531 -13.42 29.51 6.88
N ILE A 532 -12.18 29.66 7.31
CA ILE A 532 -11.76 30.71 8.24
C ILE A 532 -11.21 31.83 7.39
N ASP A 533 -11.91 32.97 7.48
CA ASP A 533 -11.61 34.16 6.71
C ASP A 533 -10.29 34.82 7.13
N SER A 534 -9.67 35.53 6.19
CA SER A 534 -8.45 36.28 6.42
C SER A 534 -8.66 37.37 7.51
N GLU A 535 -7.74 37.40 8.48
CA GLU A 535 -7.77 38.46 9.53
C GLU A 535 -7.54 39.86 8.94
N ASN A 536 -6.74 39.94 7.87
CA ASN A 536 -6.53 41.15 7.08
C ASN A 536 -7.35 41.04 5.79
N PRO A 537 -8.51 41.73 5.68
CA PRO A 537 -9.34 41.67 4.51
C PRO A 537 -8.54 41.96 3.22
N SER A 538 -8.59 41.06 2.26
CA SER A 538 -7.82 41.15 1.03
C SER A 538 -8.40 42.18 0.06
N VAL A 539 -7.53 43.04 -0.48
CA VAL A 539 -7.90 43.93 -1.60
C VAL A 539 -8.15 43.11 -2.88
N LEU A 540 -7.39 42.05 -3.11
CA LEU A 540 -7.60 41.13 -4.26
C LEU A 540 -8.93 40.39 -4.13
N GLY A 541 -9.42 40.17 -2.93
CA GLY A 541 -10.72 39.55 -2.66
C GLY A 541 -11.91 40.31 -3.22
N TYR A 542 -11.80 41.64 -3.33
CA TYR A 542 -12.84 42.41 -4.06
C TYR A 542 -12.82 42.11 -5.54
N LEU A 543 -11.66 41.83 -6.12
CA LEU A 543 -11.53 41.52 -7.57
C LEU A 543 -12.00 40.10 -7.89
N SER A 544 -11.71 39.16 -7.00
CA SER A 544 -12.18 37.75 -7.16
C SER A 544 -13.65 37.55 -6.77
N GLY A 545 -14.23 38.52 -6.02
CA GLY A 545 -15.60 38.40 -5.50
C GLY A 545 -15.70 37.56 -4.22
N ASN A 546 -14.58 37.20 -3.61
CA ASN A 546 -14.50 36.37 -2.41
C ASN A 546 -14.22 37.18 -1.12
N PHE A 547 -14.26 38.50 -1.17
CA PHE A 547 -14.00 39.34 0.01
C PHE A 547 -14.63 38.75 1.28
N PRO A 548 -13.91 38.66 2.42
CA PRO A 548 -12.57 39.17 2.72
C PRO A 548 -11.37 38.32 2.26
N ASN A 549 -11.58 37.22 1.59
CA ASN A 549 -10.59 36.27 1.12
C ASN A 549 -10.22 36.51 -0.37
N VAL A 550 -9.12 35.92 -0.84
CA VAL A 550 -8.76 35.93 -2.26
C VAL A 550 -9.33 34.69 -2.98
N LEU A 551 -9.09 33.50 -2.41
CA LEU A 551 -9.39 32.24 -3.09
C LEU A 551 -10.64 31.56 -2.56
N PHE A 552 -10.84 31.55 -1.24
CA PHE A 552 -11.88 30.71 -0.64
C PHE A 552 -13.14 31.53 -0.36
N ALA A 553 -14.26 31.15 -0.95
CA ALA A 553 -15.54 31.78 -0.64
C ALA A 553 -15.89 31.58 0.84
N SER A 554 -16.17 32.69 1.56
CA SER A 554 -16.44 32.67 2.99
C SER A 554 -17.67 31.82 3.33
N THR A 555 -17.55 31.06 4.43
CA THR A 555 -18.70 30.40 5.08
C THR A 555 -19.18 31.15 6.30
N ASN A 556 -18.78 32.45 6.47
CA ASN A 556 -18.94 33.23 7.70
C ASN A 556 -18.35 32.49 8.93
N GLN A 557 -17.28 31.74 8.73
CA GLN A 557 -16.60 30.92 9.73
C GLN A 557 -17.47 29.77 10.32
N GLU A 558 -18.64 29.53 9.74
CA GLU A 558 -19.51 28.42 10.14
C GLU A 558 -19.17 27.15 9.36
N LYS A 559 -19.32 25.99 10.00
CA LYS A 559 -19.21 24.69 9.36
C LYS A 559 -20.53 24.38 8.65
N ILE A 560 -20.49 24.20 7.33
CA ILE A 560 -21.61 23.73 6.53
C ILE A 560 -21.55 22.22 6.51
N GLU A 561 -22.65 21.54 6.83
CA GLU A 561 -22.72 20.09 6.92
C GLU A 561 -23.85 19.52 6.04
N ALA A 562 -23.62 18.33 5.53
CA ALA A 562 -24.61 17.53 4.82
C ALA A 562 -24.39 16.06 5.10
N ASN A 563 -25.50 15.29 5.11
CA ASN A 563 -25.44 13.83 5.32
C ASN A 563 -26.42 13.12 4.40
N GLU A 564 -26.07 11.91 4.02
CA GLU A 564 -26.93 10.97 3.29
C GLU A 564 -26.58 9.51 3.58
N SER A 565 -27.58 8.65 3.41
CA SER A 565 -27.42 7.20 3.55
C SER A 565 -27.57 6.49 2.22
N PHE A 566 -26.68 5.53 1.97
CA PHE A 566 -26.62 4.78 0.72
C PHE A 566 -26.66 3.27 0.98
N LEU A 567 -27.43 2.55 0.18
CA LEU A 567 -27.42 1.09 0.14
C LEU A 567 -26.78 0.65 -1.17
N SER A 568 -25.78 -0.21 -1.07
CA SER A 568 -25.05 -0.69 -2.24
C SER A 568 -24.77 -2.19 -2.18
N ALA A 569 -24.43 -2.77 -3.34
CA ALA A 569 -24.03 -4.16 -3.42
C ALA A 569 -22.90 -4.32 -4.45
N VAL A 570 -21.94 -5.19 -4.14
CA VAL A 570 -20.91 -5.63 -5.07
C VAL A 570 -20.88 -7.14 -5.13
N GLY A 571 -20.45 -7.68 -6.27
CA GLY A 571 -20.43 -9.13 -6.48
C GLY A 571 -19.27 -9.57 -7.36
N ARG A 572 -18.93 -10.85 -7.23
CA ARG A 572 -17.96 -11.51 -8.12
C ARG A 572 -18.45 -12.92 -8.49
N PHE A 573 -18.06 -13.32 -9.68
CA PHE A 573 -18.20 -14.68 -10.15
C PHE A 573 -16.87 -15.14 -10.75
N ALA A 574 -16.38 -16.29 -10.34
CA ALA A 574 -15.10 -16.80 -10.83
C ALA A 574 -15.18 -18.31 -11.11
N VAL A 575 -14.40 -18.74 -12.08
CA VAL A 575 -14.25 -20.14 -12.49
C VAL A 575 -12.79 -20.48 -12.53
N ASN A 576 -12.41 -21.58 -11.88
CA ASN A 576 -11.09 -22.22 -12.02
C ASN A 576 -11.23 -23.54 -12.76
N TYR A 577 -10.32 -23.80 -13.70
CA TYR A 577 -10.24 -25.05 -14.41
C TYR A 577 -8.80 -25.59 -14.42
N ASP A 578 -8.56 -26.70 -13.73
CA ASP A 578 -7.30 -27.40 -13.73
C ASP A 578 -7.14 -28.19 -15.05
N LEU A 579 -6.41 -27.60 -16.00
CA LEU A 579 -6.11 -28.27 -17.27
C LEU A 579 -5.33 -29.56 -16.99
N ASN A 580 -4.35 -29.46 -16.09
CA ASN A 580 -3.57 -30.58 -15.53
C ASN A 580 -2.98 -30.12 -14.17
N ASP A 581 -2.18 -30.98 -13.52
CA ASP A 581 -1.58 -30.70 -12.19
C ASP A 581 -0.70 -29.44 -12.16
N ASN A 582 -0.19 -29.01 -13.31
CA ASN A 582 0.75 -27.92 -13.45
C ASN A 582 0.12 -26.62 -13.97
N ILE A 583 -1.08 -26.65 -14.54
CA ILE A 583 -1.70 -25.51 -15.21
C ILE A 583 -3.14 -25.36 -14.74
N THR A 584 -3.45 -24.21 -14.12
CA THR A 584 -4.80 -23.80 -13.78
C THR A 584 -5.18 -22.59 -14.63
N LEU A 585 -6.30 -22.66 -15.31
CA LEU A 585 -6.91 -21.53 -16.02
C LEU A 585 -8.00 -20.92 -15.15
N PHE A 586 -8.16 -19.60 -15.23
CA PHE A 586 -9.24 -18.92 -14.51
C PHE A 586 -9.95 -17.89 -15.38
N GLY A 587 -11.21 -17.65 -15.05
CA GLY A 587 -11.97 -16.52 -15.56
C GLY A 587 -12.76 -15.89 -14.44
N THR A 588 -12.79 -14.56 -14.39
CA THR A 588 -13.54 -13.84 -13.35
C THR A 588 -14.26 -12.62 -13.92
N THR A 589 -15.45 -12.36 -13.39
CA THR A 589 -16.14 -11.08 -13.55
C THR A 589 -16.49 -10.53 -12.18
N SER A 590 -16.28 -9.24 -12.00
CA SER A 590 -16.53 -8.58 -10.73
C SER A 590 -17.00 -7.13 -10.92
N ARG A 591 -17.85 -6.68 -10.00
CA ARG A 591 -18.28 -5.30 -9.90
C ARG A 591 -17.57 -4.65 -8.72
N GLY A 592 -16.76 -3.62 -9.03
CA GLY A 592 -16.16 -2.74 -8.03
C GLY A 592 -16.97 -1.46 -7.87
N ARG A 593 -16.86 -0.85 -6.72
CA ARG A 593 -17.55 0.40 -6.39
C ARG A 593 -16.66 1.28 -5.53
N ARG A 594 -16.62 2.57 -5.86
CA ARG A 594 -16.19 3.65 -4.97
C ARG A 594 -17.43 4.37 -4.48
N PRO A 595 -17.57 4.66 -3.17
CA PRO A 595 -18.77 5.28 -2.61
C PRO A 595 -19.13 6.63 -3.24
N ASN A 596 -20.39 7.01 -3.07
CA ASN A 596 -20.87 8.35 -3.32
C ASN A 596 -20.02 9.38 -2.56
N VAL A 597 -19.91 10.58 -3.11
CA VAL A 597 -19.23 11.70 -2.44
C VAL A 597 -20.22 12.84 -2.25
N ILE A 598 -20.36 13.31 -1.04
CA ILE A 598 -21.11 14.53 -0.74
C ILE A 598 -20.12 15.70 -0.85
N ARG A 599 -20.23 16.45 -1.94
CA ARG A 599 -19.45 17.66 -2.18
C ARG A 599 -20.15 18.81 -1.48
N VAL A 600 -19.51 19.37 -0.45
CA VAL A 600 -19.96 20.57 0.27
C VAL A 600 -18.98 21.69 0.00
N THR A 601 -19.46 22.83 -0.44
CA THR A 601 -18.72 24.08 -0.63
C THR A 601 -19.42 25.22 0.11
N ALA A 602 -18.87 26.41 0.08
CA ALA A 602 -19.50 27.58 0.69
C ALA A 602 -20.86 27.95 0.05
N THR A 603 -21.09 27.56 -1.19
CA THR A 603 -22.25 28.01 -2.01
C THR A 603 -23.21 26.92 -2.41
N GLU A 604 -22.77 25.65 -2.41
CA GLU A 604 -23.59 24.54 -2.86
C GLU A 604 -23.25 23.23 -2.17
N THR A 605 -24.22 22.34 -2.17
CA THR A 605 -24.06 20.94 -1.77
C THR A 605 -24.58 20.05 -2.90
N THR A 606 -23.72 19.14 -3.37
CA THR A 606 -24.07 18.19 -4.43
C THR A 606 -23.64 16.78 -4.02
N VAL A 607 -24.37 15.77 -4.48
CA VAL A 607 -24.05 14.37 -4.28
C VAL A 607 -23.57 13.79 -5.60
N LEU A 608 -22.33 13.34 -5.66
CA LEU A 608 -21.81 12.59 -6.78
C LEU A 608 -22.24 11.13 -6.65
N SER A 609 -22.64 10.53 -7.76
CA SER A 609 -22.97 9.11 -7.85
C SER A 609 -21.75 8.26 -7.53
N ASP A 610 -21.98 7.03 -7.05
CA ASP A 610 -20.92 6.05 -6.89
C ASP A 610 -20.21 5.76 -8.22
N GLU A 611 -18.89 5.68 -8.16
CA GLU A 611 -18.07 5.25 -9.30
C GLU A 611 -18.11 3.72 -9.39
N ILE A 612 -18.47 3.19 -10.53
CA ILE A 612 -18.63 1.76 -10.78
C ILE A 612 -17.58 1.29 -11.80
N VAL A 613 -17.01 0.11 -11.54
CA VAL A 613 -16.19 -0.60 -12.51
C VAL A 613 -16.70 -2.03 -12.67
N TRP A 614 -16.90 -2.44 -13.91
CA TRP A 614 -17.04 -3.83 -14.28
C TRP A 614 -15.70 -4.37 -14.79
N SER A 615 -15.26 -5.47 -14.23
CA SER A 615 -14.03 -6.15 -14.60
C SER A 615 -14.34 -7.51 -15.20
N TYR A 616 -13.71 -7.79 -16.33
CA TYR A 616 -13.70 -9.11 -16.99
C TYR A 616 -12.23 -9.53 -17.16
N GLU A 617 -11.85 -10.64 -16.55
CA GLU A 617 -10.47 -11.11 -16.56
C GLU A 617 -10.41 -12.61 -16.86
N VAL A 618 -9.41 -12.98 -17.66
CA VAL A 618 -9.05 -14.38 -17.92
C VAL A 618 -7.55 -14.54 -17.74
N GLY A 619 -7.13 -15.68 -17.22
CA GLY A 619 -5.70 -15.95 -17.04
C GLY A 619 -5.36 -17.40 -16.86
N GLY A 620 -4.08 -17.64 -16.74
CA GLY A 620 -3.52 -18.95 -16.43
C GLY A 620 -2.32 -18.84 -15.50
N LYS A 621 -2.24 -19.77 -14.57
CA LYS A 621 -1.14 -19.92 -13.61
C LYS A 621 -0.52 -21.29 -13.80
N SER A 622 0.79 -21.34 -13.85
CA SER A 622 1.48 -22.59 -14.16
C SER A 622 2.74 -22.79 -13.36
N LEU A 623 3.02 -24.06 -13.06
CA LEU A 623 4.22 -24.52 -12.37
C LEU A 623 4.85 -25.65 -13.18
N PHE A 624 6.02 -25.41 -13.75
CA PHE A 624 6.74 -26.37 -14.58
C PHE A 624 8.04 -26.83 -13.93
N PHE A 625 8.63 -27.91 -14.49
CA PHE A 625 9.93 -28.45 -14.10
C PHE A 625 10.03 -28.72 -12.58
N ASN A 626 9.06 -29.49 -12.03
CA ASN A 626 8.95 -29.75 -10.58
C ASN A 626 8.89 -28.45 -9.75
N ASN A 627 8.05 -27.51 -10.17
CA ASN A 627 7.84 -26.20 -9.55
C ASN A 627 9.07 -25.27 -9.55
N SER A 628 10.08 -25.53 -10.38
CA SER A 628 11.21 -24.61 -10.50
C SER A 628 10.92 -23.41 -11.41
N LEU A 629 9.91 -23.49 -12.27
CA LEU A 629 9.43 -22.38 -13.09
C LEU A 629 7.96 -22.10 -12.81
N GLN A 630 7.68 -20.93 -12.30
CA GLN A 630 6.34 -20.34 -12.24
C GLN A 630 6.17 -19.38 -13.41
N PHE A 631 5.04 -19.48 -14.10
CA PHE A 631 4.65 -18.56 -15.15
C PHE A 631 3.16 -18.27 -15.06
N ASP A 632 2.82 -17.00 -14.84
CA ASP A 632 1.47 -16.49 -14.72
C ASP A 632 1.21 -15.47 -15.84
N ALA A 633 0.05 -15.58 -16.49
CA ALA A 633 -0.38 -14.66 -17.53
C ALA A 633 -1.87 -14.35 -17.39
N ASN A 634 -2.25 -13.09 -17.54
CA ASN A 634 -3.65 -12.70 -17.53
C ASN A 634 -3.91 -11.53 -18.50
N ALA A 635 -5.16 -11.42 -18.95
CA ALA A 635 -5.68 -10.29 -19.72
C ALA A 635 -7.00 -9.85 -19.11
N TYR A 636 -7.25 -8.53 -19.16
CA TYR A 636 -8.43 -7.93 -18.53
C TYR A 636 -9.00 -6.79 -19.38
N VAL A 637 -10.30 -6.55 -19.18
CA VAL A 637 -11.03 -5.39 -19.67
C VAL A 637 -11.76 -4.76 -18.49
N TYR A 638 -11.69 -3.44 -18.38
CA TYR A 638 -12.46 -2.64 -17.41
C TYR A 638 -13.37 -1.66 -18.14
N ASP A 639 -14.58 -1.53 -17.60
CA ASP A 639 -15.60 -0.58 -18.05
C ASP A 639 -16.02 0.25 -16.82
N TYR A 640 -15.77 1.57 -16.89
CA TYR A 640 -16.01 2.53 -15.81
C TYR A 640 -17.18 3.43 -16.12
N SER A 641 -18.01 3.67 -15.11
CA SER A 641 -19.08 4.66 -15.15
C SER A 641 -18.94 5.62 -13.97
N ASN A 642 -19.25 6.89 -14.18
CA ASN A 642 -19.18 7.97 -13.20
C ASN A 642 -17.77 8.11 -12.63
N PHE A 643 -16.75 8.15 -13.50
CA PHE A 643 -15.35 8.24 -13.08
C PHE A 643 -15.09 9.56 -12.34
N GLN A 644 -14.84 9.48 -11.04
CA GLN A 644 -14.66 10.65 -10.19
C GLN A 644 -13.21 11.13 -10.24
N THR A 645 -12.94 12.33 -10.73
CA THR A 645 -11.62 12.99 -10.63
C THR A 645 -11.68 14.15 -9.67
N THR A 646 -10.53 14.58 -9.15
CA THR A 646 -10.44 15.87 -8.44
C THR A 646 -9.95 16.90 -9.45
N ILE A 647 -10.75 17.92 -9.70
CA ILE A 647 -10.42 19.01 -10.61
C ILE A 647 -10.14 20.26 -9.80
N THR A 648 -8.95 20.84 -10.02
CA THR A 648 -8.61 22.17 -9.51
C THR A 648 -8.77 23.17 -10.64
N LYS A 649 -9.70 24.09 -10.49
CA LYS A 649 -10.03 25.08 -11.52
C LYS A 649 -10.45 26.42 -10.90
N PHE A 650 -10.29 27.49 -11.68
CA PHE A 650 -10.91 28.78 -11.33
C PHE A 650 -12.32 28.80 -11.89
N GLU A 651 -13.31 28.92 -11.03
CA GLU A 651 -14.70 29.08 -11.39
C GLU A 651 -15.23 30.38 -10.82
N ASN A 652 -15.60 31.31 -11.70
CA ASN A 652 -16.02 32.66 -11.32
C ASN A 652 -15.00 33.43 -10.45
N GLY A 653 -13.69 33.18 -10.65
CA GLY A 653 -12.61 33.81 -9.87
C GLY A 653 -12.30 33.10 -8.54
N VAL A 654 -12.97 31.99 -8.23
CA VAL A 654 -12.75 31.17 -7.03
C VAL A 654 -11.95 29.94 -7.44
N LEU A 655 -10.85 29.66 -6.73
CA LEU A 655 -10.15 28.39 -6.88
C LEU A 655 -10.98 27.31 -6.18
N THR A 656 -11.41 26.33 -6.95
CA THR A 656 -12.08 25.13 -6.43
C THR A 656 -11.26 23.91 -6.72
N SER A 657 -10.96 23.11 -5.70
CA SER A 657 -10.41 21.76 -5.82
C SER A 657 -11.46 20.78 -5.29
N VAL A 658 -12.22 20.21 -6.19
CA VAL A 658 -13.40 19.42 -5.82
C VAL A 658 -13.48 18.13 -6.64
N PRO A 659 -14.00 17.04 -6.03
CA PRO A 659 -14.38 15.85 -6.78
C PRO A 659 -15.46 16.19 -7.82
N GLU A 660 -15.28 15.71 -9.04
CA GLU A 660 -16.26 15.82 -10.13
C GLU A 660 -16.41 14.48 -10.86
N ASP A 661 -17.57 14.26 -11.47
CA ASP A 661 -17.80 13.16 -12.40
C ASP A 661 -17.20 13.53 -13.77
N SER A 662 -16.17 12.81 -14.18
CA SER A 662 -15.50 12.98 -15.48
C SER A 662 -16.02 12.03 -16.56
N GLY A 663 -17.10 11.31 -16.26
CA GLY A 663 -17.83 10.47 -17.22
C GLY A 663 -17.41 9.00 -17.21
N ASN A 664 -17.33 8.40 -18.38
CA ASN A 664 -17.00 7.00 -18.59
C ASN A 664 -15.56 6.83 -19.06
N ALA A 665 -15.00 5.68 -18.76
CA ALA A 665 -13.65 5.33 -19.18
C ALA A 665 -13.53 3.82 -19.37
N SER A 666 -12.57 3.40 -20.18
CA SER A 666 -12.31 1.99 -20.43
C SER A 666 -10.81 1.67 -20.37
N SER A 667 -10.50 0.42 -20.04
CA SER A 667 -9.14 -0.04 -19.98
C SER A 667 -9.05 -1.49 -20.47
N PHE A 668 -8.01 -1.76 -21.27
CA PHE A 668 -7.60 -3.10 -21.67
C PHE A 668 -6.13 -3.29 -21.28
N GLY A 669 -5.79 -4.47 -20.79
CA GLY A 669 -4.40 -4.79 -20.50
C GLY A 669 -4.12 -6.27 -20.42
N PHE A 670 -2.82 -6.59 -20.38
CA PHE A 670 -2.35 -7.92 -20.08
C PHE A 670 -1.07 -7.86 -19.25
N GLU A 671 -0.85 -8.90 -18.46
CA GLU A 671 0.27 -8.99 -17.53
C GLU A 671 0.90 -10.38 -17.62
N LEU A 672 2.22 -10.39 -17.53
CA LEU A 672 3.04 -11.60 -17.51
C LEU A 672 3.96 -11.54 -16.30
N ALA A 673 4.06 -12.65 -15.56
CA ALA A 673 5.00 -12.79 -14.46
C ALA A 673 5.69 -14.14 -14.55
N MET A 674 7.00 -14.16 -14.42
CA MET A 674 7.82 -15.35 -14.47
C MET A 674 8.82 -15.36 -13.33
N GLN A 675 8.95 -16.52 -12.66
CA GLN A 675 10.03 -16.79 -11.70
C GLN A 675 10.63 -18.15 -12.05
N TYR A 676 11.95 -18.22 -12.12
CA TYR A 676 12.67 -19.43 -12.44
C TYR A 676 13.84 -19.67 -11.49
N ALA A 677 13.75 -20.72 -10.68
CA ALA A 677 14.83 -21.21 -9.84
C ALA A 677 15.66 -22.21 -10.67
N PHE A 678 16.84 -21.80 -11.12
CA PHE A 678 17.72 -22.67 -11.92
C PHE A 678 18.78 -23.40 -11.07
N SER A 679 18.86 -23.04 -9.77
CA SER A 679 19.62 -23.76 -8.75
C SER A 679 18.96 -23.59 -7.37
N LYS A 680 19.45 -24.33 -6.35
CA LYS A 680 18.96 -24.21 -4.95
C LYS A 680 19.10 -22.78 -4.40
N THR A 681 20.04 -22.03 -4.91
CA THR A 681 20.45 -20.75 -4.38
C THR A 681 20.29 -19.61 -5.37
N SER A 682 19.93 -19.90 -6.62
CA SER A 682 19.91 -18.88 -7.66
C SER A 682 18.63 -18.92 -8.48
N SER A 683 18.07 -17.74 -8.73
CA SER A 683 16.81 -17.58 -9.45
C SER A 683 16.84 -16.34 -10.36
N PHE A 684 15.91 -16.32 -11.27
CA PHE A 684 15.62 -15.21 -12.16
C PHE A 684 14.12 -14.88 -12.08
N PHE A 685 13.79 -13.61 -12.18
CA PHE A 685 12.40 -13.19 -12.38
C PHE A 685 12.30 -12.19 -13.53
N ALA A 686 11.14 -12.17 -14.19
CA ALA A 686 10.78 -11.15 -15.17
C ALA A 686 9.28 -10.89 -15.13
N ASN A 687 8.90 -9.61 -15.16
CA ASN A 687 7.52 -9.17 -15.16
C ASN A 687 7.31 -8.18 -16.31
N TYR A 688 6.14 -8.23 -16.93
CA TYR A 688 5.74 -7.28 -17.96
C TYR A 688 4.27 -6.94 -17.81
N GLY A 689 3.95 -5.65 -17.96
CA GLY A 689 2.59 -5.13 -17.98
C GLY A 689 2.35 -4.24 -19.19
N TYR A 690 1.23 -4.46 -19.87
CA TYR A 690 0.70 -3.60 -20.91
C TYR A 690 -0.66 -3.07 -20.49
N ILE A 691 -0.87 -1.76 -20.62
CA ILE A 691 -2.12 -1.08 -20.27
C ILE A 691 -2.47 -0.10 -21.36
N ASP A 692 -3.71 -0.16 -21.83
CA ASP A 692 -4.31 0.83 -22.70
C ASP A 692 -5.60 1.31 -22.02
N ALA A 693 -5.53 2.46 -21.37
CA ALA A 693 -6.60 3.02 -20.54
C ALA A 693 -6.84 4.47 -20.93
N SER A 694 -8.09 4.83 -21.18
CA SER A 694 -8.46 6.17 -21.63
C SER A 694 -9.91 6.52 -21.24
N PHE A 695 -10.19 7.80 -21.21
CA PHE A 695 -11.56 8.29 -21.14
C PHE A 695 -12.27 8.04 -22.48
N ASP A 696 -13.53 7.63 -22.41
CA ASP A 696 -14.36 7.35 -23.59
C ASP A 696 -14.77 8.65 -24.29
N ASP A 697 -15.20 8.56 -25.54
CA ASP A 697 -15.65 9.73 -26.29
C ASP A 697 -16.94 10.33 -25.70
N LYS A 698 -17.80 9.50 -25.11
CA LYS A 698 -19.12 9.87 -24.63
C LYS A 698 -19.42 9.35 -23.23
N ASP A 699 -20.14 10.16 -22.46
CA ASP A 699 -20.71 9.77 -21.17
C ASP A 699 -21.90 8.79 -21.33
N SER A 700 -22.46 8.31 -20.22
CA SER A 700 -23.62 7.40 -20.19
C SER A 700 -24.89 7.99 -20.80
N ASN A 701 -24.98 9.31 -20.99
CA ASN A 701 -26.09 10.03 -21.57
C ASN A 701 -25.86 10.31 -23.08
N GLY A 702 -24.69 9.97 -23.61
CA GLY A 702 -24.31 10.20 -25.01
C GLY A 702 -23.71 11.58 -25.28
N ASN A 703 -23.38 12.38 -24.28
CA ASN A 703 -22.70 13.66 -24.43
C ASN A 703 -21.18 13.45 -24.62
N ASP A 704 -20.56 14.38 -25.35
CA ASP A 704 -19.11 14.36 -25.55
C ASP A 704 -18.39 14.69 -24.23
N GLN A 705 -17.32 13.95 -23.93
CA GLN A 705 -16.53 14.13 -22.72
C GLN A 705 -15.34 15.08 -22.94
N ILE A 706 -15.03 15.90 -21.94
CA ILE A 706 -13.92 16.88 -22.02
C ILE A 706 -12.57 16.18 -22.13
N LEU A 707 -12.41 15.04 -21.46
CA LEU A 707 -11.16 14.25 -21.42
C LEU A 707 -11.13 13.15 -22.48
N ALA A 708 -12.07 13.14 -23.45
CA ALA A 708 -12.20 12.11 -24.48
C ALA A 708 -10.85 11.76 -25.14
N GLY A 709 -10.50 10.46 -25.12
CA GLY A 709 -9.27 9.93 -25.70
C GLY A 709 -7.99 10.17 -24.89
N ASN A 710 -8.03 10.95 -23.81
CA ASN A 710 -6.89 11.12 -22.94
C ASN A 710 -6.60 9.83 -22.14
N THR A 711 -5.32 9.50 -21.99
CA THR A 711 -4.89 8.36 -21.16
C THR A 711 -4.93 8.74 -19.68
N PHE A 712 -5.11 7.75 -18.83
CA PHE A 712 -5.05 7.96 -17.39
C PHE A 712 -3.65 8.43 -16.95
N ARG A 713 -3.62 9.35 -15.98
CA ARG A 713 -2.37 9.85 -15.41
C ARG A 713 -1.60 8.75 -14.67
N LEU A 714 -0.30 8.93 -14.51
CA LEU A 714 0.62 7.99 -13.83
C LEU A 714 0.59 6.56 -14.42
N THR A 715 0.16 6.41 -15.68
CA THR A 715 -0.06 5.11 -16.32
C THR A 715 0.91 4.90 -17.49
N PRO A 716 2.04 4.21 -17.27
CA PRO A 716 2.90 3.83 -18.38
C PRO A 716 2.22 2.73 -19.21
N LYS A 717 2.11 2.95 -20.53
CA LYS A 717 1.53 1.95 -21.44
C LYS A 717 2.27 0.61 -21.41
N ASN A 718 3.57 0.64 -21.14
CA ASN A 718 4.43 -0.54 -20.96
C ASN A 718 5.27 -0.41 -19.71
N SER A 719 5.30 -1.44 -18.88
CA SER A 719 6.19 -1.58 -17.75
C SER A 719 6.89 -2.94 -17.79
N PHE A 720 8.15 -2.96 -17.40
CA PHE A 720 8.95 -4.18 -17.37
C PHE A 720 9.88 -4.18 -16.16
N SER A 721 10.05 -5.32 -15.51
CA SER A 721 11.10 -5.52 -14.52
C SER A 721 11.71 -6.92 -14.67
N ALA A 722 13.02 -7.02 -14.43
CA ALA A 722 13.72 -8.30 -14.41
C ALA A 722 14.88 -8.24 -13.41
N GLY A 723 15.21 -9.39 -12.84
CA GLY A 723 16.34 -9.48 -11.94
C GLY A 723 16.83 -10.90 -11.74
N PHE A 724 18.09 -10.99 -11.33
CA PHE A 724 18.74 -12.22 -10.93
C PHE A 724 19.02 -12.22 -9.43
N ASN A 725 18.83 -13.35 -8.81
CA ASN A 725 19.31 -13.65 -7.47
C ASN A 725 20.36 -14.76 -7.60
N PHE A 726 21.62 -14.39 -7.58
CA PHE A 726 22.74 -15.32 -7.71
C PHE A 726 23.44 -15.44 -6.35
N ASN A 727 23.45 -16.65 -5.80
CA ASN A 727 24.14 -16.95 -4.55
C ASN A 727 25.06 -18.17 -4.78
N VAL A 728 26.25 -18.11 -4.20
CA VAL A 728 27.26 -19.17 -4.28
C VAL A 728 27.88 -19.39 -2.91
N ASP A 729 27.87 -20.61 -2.42
CA ASP A 729 28.64 -21.01 -1.25
C ASP A 729 30.10 -21.18 -1.65
N VAL A 730 30.96 -20.27 -1.17
CA VAL A 730 32.42 -20.33 -1.41
C VAL A 730 33.04 -21.46 -0.56
N ASN A 731 32.52 -21.63 0.66
CA ASN A 731 32.80 -22.73 1.57
C ASN A 731 31.70 -22.83 2.64
N GLU A 732 31.80 -23.73 3.60
CA GLU A 732 30.78 -23.97 4.63
C GLU A 732 30.41 -22.71 5.46
N ASN A 733 31.35 -21.75 5.58
CA ASN A 733 31.20 -20.55 6.41
C ASN A 733 31.09 -19.25 5.62
N LEU A 734 31.25 -19.30 4.28
CA LEU A 734 31.28 -18.10 3.45
C LEU A 734 30.46 -18.29 2.18
N GLY A 735 29.44 -17.51 2.02
CA GLY A 735 28.66 -17.35 0.80
C GLY A 735 28.92 -15.99 0.14
N TYR A 736 28.73 -15.91 -1.16
CA TYR A 736 28.74 -14.69 -1.94
C TYR A 736 27.42 -14.56 -2.69
N PHE A 737 26.88 -13.32 -2.79
CA PHE A 737 25.70 -13.06 -3.60
C PHE A 737 25.85 -11.83 -4.51
N PHE A 738 25.12 -11.88 -5.65
CA PHE A 738 24.96 -10.77 -6.56
C PHE A 738 23.53 -10.71 -7.09
N ARG A 739 22.87 -9.55 -6.96
CA ARG A 739 21.43 -9.36 -7.22
C ARG A 739 21.18 -8.09 -8.04
N PRO A 740 21.40 -8.12 -9.36
CA PRO A 740 21.04 -7.02 -10.24
C PRO A 740 19.55 -7.04 -10.55
N THR A 741 18.95 -5.85 -10.67
CA THR A 741 17.59 -5.64 -11.14
C THR A 741 17.53 -4.49 -12.13
N TYR A 742 16.68 -4.62 -13.12
CA TYR A 742 16.39 -3.57 -14.09
C TYR A 742 14.89 -3.37 -14.21
N THR A 743 14.46 -2.12 -14.15
CA THR A 743 13.06 -1.72 -14.34
C THR A 743 12.95 -0.72 -15.48
N TYR A 744 11.82 -0.73 -16.18
CA TYR A 744 11.52 0.16 -17.30
C TYR A 744 10.07 0.59 -17.27
N LYS A 745 9.84 1.88 -17.53
CA LYS A 745 8.51 2.46 -17.73
C LYS A 745 8.50 3.25 -19.03
N SER A 746 7.45 3.09 -19.85
CA SER A 746 7.22 3.96 -21.00
C SER A 746 6.76 5.34 -20.54
N LYS A 747 6.54 6.27 -21.48
CA LYS A 747 6.07 7.63 -21.19
C LYS A 747 4.82 7.59 -20.31
N VAL A 748 4.76 8.52 -19.34
CA VAL A 748 3.61 8.78 -18.49
C VAL A 748 3.22 10.27 -18.54
N PHE A 749 1.93 10.56 -18.39
CA PHE A 749 1.42 11.89 -18.11
C PHE A 749 1.09 11.98 -16.60
N PHE A 750 1.29 13.15 -16.02
CA PHE A 750 1.03 13.35 -14.60
C PHE A 750 -0.37 13.91 -14.31
N GLU A 751 -1.06 14.39 -15.32
CA GLU A 751 -2.43 14.91 -15.25
C GLU A 751 -3.32 14.28 -16.33
N GLU A 752 -4.63 14.26 -16.09
CA GLU A 752 -5.63 13.73 -17.02
C GLU A 752 -5.73 14.54 -18.32
N THR A 753 -5.28 15.79 -18.33
CA THR A 753 -5.23 16.67 -19.52
C THR A 753 -4.20 16.23 -20.54
N ASN A 754 -3.27 15.34 -20.18
CA ASN A 754 -2.20 14.80 -21.02
C ASN A 754 -1.33 15.87 -21.69
N LEU A 755 -1.04 16.96 -20.99
CA LEU A 755 -0.17 18.01 -21.50
C LEU A 755 1.25 17.48 -21.73
N PRO A 756 1.85 17.69 -22.93
CA PRO A 756 3.17 17.12 -23.24
C PRO A 756 4.30 17.60 -22.33
N ASN A 757 4.21 18.83 -21.81
CA ASN A 757 5.18 19.43 -20.90
C ASN A 757 4.99 18.97 -19.44
N ILE A 758 3.87 18.32 -19.10
CA ILE A 758 3.59 17.72 -17.78
C ILE A 758 3.63 16.20 -17.95
N SER A 759 4.77 15.67 -18.32
CA SER A 759 4.96 14.25 -18.60
C SER A 759 6.40 13.83 -18.35
N GLN A 760 6.63 12.55 -18.12
CA GLN A 760 7.94 11.92 -18.09
C GLN A 760 8.10 11.00 -19.29
N ASP A 761 9.15 11.19 -20.07
CA ASP A 761 9.51 10.26 -21.13
C ASP A 761 9.97 8.90 -20.58
N ALA A 762 10.00 7.92 -21.45
CA ALA A 762 10.40 6.56 -21.08
C ALA A 762 11.79 6.53 -20.43
N TYR A 763 11.91 5.74 -19.35
CA TYR A 763 13.18 5.58 -18.65
C TYR A 763 13.32 4.17 -18.06
N GLY A 764 14.56 3.82 -17.71
CA GLY A 764 14.86 2.57 -17.01
C GLY A 764 15.88 2.78 -15.91
N ILE A 765 15.73 2.04 -14.82
CA ILE A 765 16.56 2.09 -13.63
C ILE A 765 17.28 0.76 -13.44
N LEU A 766 18.58 0.82 -13.22
CA LEU A 766 19.41 -0.34 -12.89
C LEU A 766 19.80 -0.26 -11.41
N ASN A 767 19.45 -1.28 -10.65
CA ASN A 767 19.87 -1.45 -9.26
C ASN A 767 20.71 -2.71 -9.13
N PHE A 768 21.59 -2.78 -8.13
CA PHE A 768 22.21 -4.03 -7.76
C PHE A 768 22.65 -4.07 -6.30
N LYS A 769 22.71 -5.29 -5.78
CA LYS A 769 23.26 -5.61 -4.47
C LYS A 769 24.28 -6.73 -4.62
N THR A 770 25.34 -6.66 -3.82
CA THR A 770 26.35 -7.70 -3.74
C THR A 770 26.89 -7.78 -2.32
N GLY A 771 27.32 -8.94 -1.91
CA GLY A 771 27.80 -9.08 -0.53
C GLY A 771 28.24 -10.48 -0.16
N LEU A 772 28.49 -10.63 1.11
CA LEU A 772 28.99 -11.84 1.74
C LEU A 772 28.04 -12.30 2.85
N VAL A 773 27.79 -13.59 2.90
CA VAL A 773 27.12 -14.25 4.04
C VAL A 773 28.18 -15.03 4.80
N ILE A 774 28.34 -14.74 6.09
CA ILE A 774 29.39 -15.30 6.96
C ILE A 774 28.71 -16.12 8.06
N ASN A 775 29.10 -17.40 8.20
CA ASN A 775 28.56 -18.37 9.15
C ASN A 775 27.01 -18.48 9.12
N LYS A 776 26.35 -18.05 8.05
CA LYS A 776 24.89 -17.96 7.89
C LYS A 776 24.19 -16.94 8.79
N ASP A 777 24.85 -16.36 9.76
CA ASP A 777 24.32 -15.45 10.76
C ASP A 777 24.60 -13.99 10.45
N TYR A 778 25.63 -13.69 9.65
CA TYR A 778 26.04 -12.33 9.31
C TYR A 778 26.00 -12.12 7.81
N GLU A 779 25.41 -11.01 7.38
CA GLU A 779 25.39 -10.58 5.97
C GLU A 779 25.99 -9.19 5.87
N LEU A 780 27.04 -9.04 5.06
CA LEU A 780 27.61 -7.76 4.66
C LEU A 780 27.17 -7.47 3.22
N THR A 781 26.41 -6.42 3.03
CA THR A 781 25.85 -6.03 1.73
C THR A 781 26.38 -4.67 1.29
N PHE A 782 26.84 -4.57 0.04
CA PHE A 782 26.94 -3.31 -0.71
C PHE A 782 25.73 -3.19 -1.62
N PHE A 783 25.10 -2.04 -1.65
CA PHE A 783 23.97 -1.74 -2.55
C PHE A 783 24.23 -0.49 -3.39
N MET A 784 23.66 -0.47 -4.59
CA MET A 784 23.60 0.69 -5.46
C MET A 784 22.27 0.73 -6.19
N ASN A 785 21.48 1.76 -5.92
CA ASN A 785 20.21 2.04 -6.59
C ASN A 785 20.42 3.15 -7.62
N ASN A 786 19.70 3.09 -8.73
CA ASN A 786 19.89 3.97 -9.88
C ASN A 786 21.37 4.07 -10.29
N ALA A 787 22.00 2.90 -10.52
CA ALA A 787 23.45 2.79 -10.75
C ALA A 787 23.95 3.62 -11.95
N LEU A 788 23.07 3.85 -12.93
CA LEU A 788 23.37 4.66 -14.13
C LEU A 788 23.14 6.16 -13.91
N ASP A 789 22.70 6.57 -12.72
CA ASP A 789 22.38 7.97 -12.36
C ASP A 789 21.39 8.60 -13.34
N LYS A 790 20.34 7.85 -13.68
CA LYS A 790 19.29 8.31 -14.59
C LYS A 790 18.48 9.41 -13.93
N GLU A 791 18.47 10.59 -14.51
CA GLU A 791 17.55 11.66 -14.14
C GLU A 791 16.16 11.36 -14.67
N TYR A 792 15.15 11.52 -13.82
CA TYR A 792 13.73 11.39 -14.12
C TYR A 792 12.91 12.20 -13.12
N ILE A 793 11.63 12.37 -13.41
CA ILE A 793 10.68 13.02 -12.53
C ILE A 793 9.61 12.00 -12.07
N ILE A 794 9.13 12.17 -10.85
CA ILE A 794 8.13 11.26 -10.26
C ILE A 794 6.74 11.86 -10.27
N ASP A 795 6.65 13.21 -10.29
CA ASP A 795 5.37 13.92 -10.38
C ASP A 795 5.57 15.32 -10.97
N ALA A 796 4.48 15.87 -11.54
CA ALA A 796 4.45 17.21 -12.11
C ALA A 796 3.02 17.75 -12.17
N GLY A 797 2.91 19.08 -12.34
CA GLY A 797 1.62 19.80 -12.34
C GLY A 797 1.37 20.40 -10.97
N ASN A 798 0.92 19.60 -10.04
CA ASN A 798 0.62 19.98 -8.66
C ASN A 798 -0.29 21.24 -8.56
N THR A 799 -0.42 21.84 -7.38
CA THR A 799 -1.29 23.01 -7.16
C THR A 799 -0.86 24.23 -7.99
N GLY A 800 0.44 24.42 -8.21
CA GLY A 800 0.97 25.54 -9.01
C GLY A 800 0.51 25.52 -10.46
N GLY A 801 0.21 24.34 -11.03
CA GLY A 801 -0.32 24.20 -12.38
C GLY A 801 -1.63 24.93 -12.62
N ALA A 802 -2.51 25.02 -11.63
CA ALA A 802 -3.76 25.76 -11.70
C ALA A 802 -3.55 27.29 -11.87
N PHE A 803 -2.39 27.79 -11.46
CA PHE A 803 -1.99 29.20 -11.60
C PHE A 803 -1.04 29.43 -12.80
N GLY A 804 -0.85 28.45 -13.67
CA GLY A 804 0.07 28.53 -14.81
C GLY A 804 1.54 28.34 -14.48
N ILE A 805 1.86 27.87 -13.28
CA ILE A 805 3.24 27.61 -12.79
C ILE A 805 3.34 26.13 -12.40
N PRO A 806 3.41 25.21 -13.36
CA PRO A 806 3.56 23.80 -13.04
C PRO A 806 4.88 23.55 -12.30
N THR A 807 4.81 22.73 -11.27
CA THR A 807 5.96 22.30 -10.48
C THR A 807 6.30 20.85 -10.74
N PHE A 808 7.55 20.47 -10.52
CA PHE A 808 8.10 19.17 -10.85
C PHE A 808 8.88 18.61 -9.67
N ILE A 809 8.75 17.29 -9.43
CA ILE A 809 9.44 16.59 -8.36
C ILE A 809 10.47 15.64 -8.95
N ALA A 810 11.74 15.81 -8.56
CA ALA A 810 12.85 14.98 -9.00
C ALA A 810 12.71 13.54 -8.51
N GLY A 811 13.05 12.60 -9.37
CA GLY A 811 13.27 11.21 -9.01
C GLY A 811 14.57 11.01 -8.23
N ALA A 812 14.69 9.86 -7.56
CA ALA A 812 15.85 9.53 -6.75
C ALA A 812 17.14 9.42 -7.60
N PRO A 813 18.23 10.13 -7.25
CA PRO A 813 19.51 9.98 -7.90
C PRO A 813 20.18 8.64 -7.52
N ARG A 814 21.43 8.44 -7.88
CA ARG A 814 22.18 7.26 -7.49
C ARG A 814 22.40 7.23 -5.97
N PHE A 815 21.80 6.22 -5.32
CA PHE A 815 22.06 5.89 -3.93
C PHE A 815 22.98 4.68 -3.82
N PHE A 816 23.96 4.74 -2.94
CA PHE A 816 24.82 3.59 -2.64
C PHE A 816 25.22 3.57 -1.16
N GLY A 817 25.54 2.40 -0.67
CA GLY A 817 25.93 2.24 0.73
C GLY A 817 26.28 0.81 1.07
N VAL A 818 26.50 0.61 2.38
CA VAL A 818 26.81 -0.69 2.97
C VAL A 818 25.80 -1.01 4.07
N GLN A 819 25.49 -2.29 4.23
CA GLN A 819 24.61 -2.78 5.29
C GLN A 819 25.26 -3.99 5.96
N LEU A 820 25.11 -4.11 7.26
CA LEU A 820 25.49 -5.28 8.05
C LEU A 820 24.24 -5.82 8.74
N LYS A 821 23.91 -7.09 8.51
CA LYS A 821 22.83 -7.81 9.20
C LYS A 821 23.44 -8.88 10.09
N ALA A 822 22.92 -9.02 11.30
CA ALA A 822 23.17 -10.14 12.19
C ALA A 822 21.82 -10.79 12.55
N SER A 823 21.77 -12.13 12.56
CA SER A 823 20.58 -12.92 12.92
C SER A 823 20.96 -14.03 13.88
N PHE A 824 20.02 -14.43 14.77
CA PHE A 824 20.21 -15.53 15.73
C PHE A 824 18.87 -16.24 16.03
#